data_550ce4bd0a435cc0e173a303bbaa9d8f
#
_entry.id   550ce4bd0a435cc0e173a303bbaa9d8f
#
_cell.length_a   1.000
_cell.length_b   1.000
_cell.length_c   1.000
_cell.angle_alpha   90.00
_cell.angle_beta   90.00
_cell.angle_gamma   90.00
#
_symmetry.space_group_name_H-M   'P 1'
#
loop_
_entity.id
_entity.type
_entity.pdbx_description
1 polymer ?
#
loop_
_entity_poly.entity_id
_entity_poly.type
_entity_poly.pdbx_seq_one_letter_code
_entity_poly.pdbx_strand_id
1 'polypeptide(L)'
;MLVDTGANVTLVRTDLAQKLKGNFIYTAPNISLKTATGEKAEIHGKLDAAIECGSRKFQLKIYKNEIRTGGEEIPLFSASAEDSKLCSVLAKEKTIIPARSECLIQRAPEVSGKFRYAVTDFPSHVSQKGVLVAATLVDLKKGAIPVRVLNLDHKPKTIDKGAVIATCEPVVDILARPQEFSESLRLPSILENLKGLNEEQRTAVKKLLQEFQNLFSTSDSDVGRWNMTQDRINTGNHPPIKQYPRRLPLPKKEEAERLVKEMVDTGIIEESSGPWASPIVLVKKKDGSTRFCVDYRKLNEITIKDSYPLPRIDDTLDALNGSQWFSTLDLKSGYWQVEIQPEDKEKTAFTTGQGLWQFKVMPFGLCNAPATFERLLATVLRGLTSEACLVYLDDIIIVGRTFQEHLNNIRKVFQRLQKANLKLSPKKCRFFRKEVSYLGHIISADGVKTAPEKTKAVVDWPRPETVHDLRSFLGLCTYYRRFVRNFSAIARPLHKLTEARSNFNWTEECEKSFNSLKQALITSPVLTYPRTDKEFILDTDASNEGIGAVLSQKIGNEECVIAYFSKSMGKPERNYCVKRKELLAIVKSIEHFHHYLYGRKFLLRTDHASLRWLLNFREPEGQIARWIQRLQEYDFEIQHRKGTSHGNADALSRRPCKESCKHCTNAEKKFGMETDISVKVLTTEDAWSSSEVQKAQLEDPAIKPILERKLNSEDRPSWQEIAPESPATKRYWALWDSLHLKDGVLYRKWESDDGSSCRWQLILPKSRIQEVLRETHDSASGGHFGVMKTLSKTRERFYWDRLRADVEKRWWNPKRTQNKD
;
A
#
# COMPACT_ATOMS: atom_id res chain seq x y z
N MET A 1 -1.65 -12.98 45.52
CA MET A 1 -1.51 -12.83 44.05
C MET A 1 -1.22 -11.38 43.77
N LEU A 2 0.01 -11.09 43.42
CA LEU A 2 0.38 -9.74 42.95
C LEU A 2 0.01 -9.65 41.47
N VAL A 3 -0.97 -8.84 41.13
CA VAL A 3 -1.29 -8.50 39.75
C VAL A 3 -0.63 -7.16 39.49
N ASP A 4 0.55 -7.17 38.90
CA ASP A 4 1.17 -5.97 38.41
C ASP A 4 0.67 -5.70 36.99
N THR A 5 -0.10 -4.67 36.79
CA THR A 5 -0.65 -4.26 35.49
C THR A 5 0.40 -3.71 34.54
N GLY A 6 1.64 -3.53 34.99
CA GLY A 6 2.80 -3.10 34.19
C GLY A 6 3.77 -4.22 33.87
N ALA A 7 3.66 -5.40 34.49
CA ALA A 7 4.56 -6.53 34.23
C ALA A 7 4.07 -7.38 33.05
N ASN A 8 4.98 -7.73 32.18
CA ASN A 8 4.69 -8.64 31.08
C ASN A 8 4.48 -10.10 31.52
N VAL A 9 4.67 -10.41 32.80
CA VAL A 9 4.63 -11.76 33.34
C VAL A 9 4.07 -11.72 34.78
N THR A 10 3.12 -12.59 35.08
CA THR A 10 2.58 -12.78 36.42
C THR A 10 3.13 -14.09 37.00
N LEU A 11 3.74 -14.02 38.18
CA LEU A 11 4.31 -15.17 38.89
C LEU A 11 3.36 -15.62 40.01
N VAL A 12 3.17 -16.94 40.13
CA VAL A 12 2.35 -17.58 41.18
C VAL A 12 3.14 -18.72 41.86
N ARG A 13 3.04 -18.81 43.16
CA ARG A 13 3.64 -19.91 43.94
C ARG A 13 3.05 -21.25 43.51
N THR A 14 3.90 -22.28 43.57
CA THR A 14 3.53 -23.62 43.11
C THR A 14 2.34 -24.21 43.88
N ASP A 15 2.30 -24.01 45.21
CA ASP A 15 1.21 -24.49 46.05
C ASP A 15 -0.14 -23.84 45.72
N LEU A 16 -0.11 -22.56 45.39
CA LEU A 16 -1.28 -21.81 44.93
C LEU A 16 -1.71 -22.22 43.52
N ALA A 17 -0.75 -22.43 42.64
CA ALA A 17 -0.99 -22.88 41.29
C ALA A 17 -1.66 -24.27 41.26
N GLN A 18 -1.25 -25.18 42.11
CA GLN A 18 -1.89 -26.52 42.25
C GLN A 18 -3.33 -26.46 42.71
N LYS A 19 -3.68 -25.46 43.54
CA LYS A 19 -5.08 -25.21 43.97
C LYS A 19 -5.99 -24.64 42.91
N LEU A 20 -5.44 -24.04 41.86
CA LEU A 20 -6.20 -23.38 40.78
C LEU A 20 -6.78 -24.34 39.73
N LYS A 21 -6.55 -25.66 39.84
CA LYS A 21 -7.10 -26.70 38.92
C LYS A 21 -6.91 -26.41 37.44
N GLY A 22 -5.91 -25.64 37.05
CA GLY A 22 -5.62 -25.25 35.67
C GLY A 22 -4.71 -26.28 34.98
N ASN A 23 -4.67 -26.27 33.65
CA ASN A 23 -3.79 -27.09 32.84
C ASN A 23 -2.35 -26.56 32.94
N PHE A 24 -1.46 -27.33 33.55
CA PHE A 24 -0.04 -26.99 33.59
C PHE A 24 0.64 -27.37 32.28
N ILE A 25 1.37 -26.42 31.71
CA ILE A 25 2.20 -26.67 30.51
C ILE A 25 3.66 -26.60 30.96
N TYR A 26 4.32 -27.75 31.00
CA TYR A 26 5.72 -27.91 31.46
C TYR A 26 6.75 -27.58 30.38
N THR A 27 6.49 -26.68 29.48
CA THR A 27 7.47 -26.16 28.55
C THR A 27 8.12 -24.91 29.12
N ALA A 28 9.41 -24.90 29.28
CA ALA A 28 10.17 -23.73 29.74
C ALA A 28 9.95 -22.55 28.79
N PRO A 29 9.48 -21.41 29.29
CA PRO A 29 9.37 -20.21 28.46
C PRO A 29 10.78 -19.63 28.22
N ASN A 30 10.98 -18.94 27.09
CA ASN A 30 12.22 -18.23 26.76
C ASN A 30 12.43 -16.96 27.65
N ILE A 31 12.31 -17.11 28.94
CA ILE A 31 12.50 -16.05 29.93
C ILE A 31 13.49 -16.59 30.98
N SER A 32 14.59 -15.87 31.20
CA SER A 32 15.52 -16.14 32.27
C SER A 32 15.36 -15.13 33.39
N LEU A 33 15.19 -15.57 34.61
CA LEU A 33 15.23 -14.75 35.83
C LEU A 33 16.64 -14.81 36.43
N LYS A 34 17.10 -13.70 37.03
CA LYS A 34 18.31 -13.69 37.86
C LYS A 34 17.93 -13.42 39.30
N THR A 35 18.51 -14.15 40.20
CA THR A 35 18.41 -13.90 41.66
C THR A 35 19.09 -12.60 42.06
N ALA A 36 18.82 -12.08 43.24
CA ALA A 36 19.50 -10.93 43.81
C ALA A 36 21.04 -11.14 43.92
N THR A 37 21.52 -12.38 43.96
CA THR A 37 22.93 -12.78 43.98
C THR A 37 23.53 -12.86 42.56
N GLY A 38 22.72 -12.70 41.51
CA GLY A 38 23.17 -12.74 40.12
C GLY A 38 23.10 -14.09 39.43
N GLU A 39 22.67 -15.15 40.12
CA GLU A 39 22.50 -16.47 39.55
C GLU A 39 21.27 -16.57 38.65
N LYS A 40 21.34 -17.42 37.62
CA LYS A 40 20.21 -17.65 36.69
C LYS A 40 19.18 -18.57 37.34
N ALA A 41 17.94 -18.16 37.30
CA ALA A 41 16.78 -18.93 37.71
C ALA A 41 16.04 -19.51 36.51
N GLU A 42 15.69 -20.79 36.58
CA GLU A 42 14.90 -21.47 35.55
C GLU A 42 13.40 -21.48 35.91
N ILE A 43 12.57 -21.21 34.91
CA ILE A 43 11.11 -21.29 35.06
C ILE A 43 10.63 -22.66 34.54
N HIS A 44 10.05 -23.44 35.40
CA HIS A 44 9.70 -24.85 35.10
C HIS A 44 8.41 -25.02 34.27
N GLY A 45 7.59 -24.02 34.16
CA GLY A 45 6.35 -24.13 33.38
C GLY A 45 5.47 -22.89 33.41
N LYS A 46 4.40 -22.96 32.69
CA LYS A 46 3.35 -21.96 32.65
C LYS A 46 2.00 -22.57 32.97
N LEU A 47 1.13 -21.79 33.58
CA LEU A 47 -0.24 -22.12 33.85
C LEU A 47 -1.14 -21.16 33.07
N ASP A 48 -2.02 -21.71 32.24
CA ASP A 48 -3.07 -20.92 31.61
C ASP A 48 -4.30 -20.98 32.53
N ALA A 49 -4.64 -19.86 33.16
CA ALA A 49 -5.77 -19.75 34.06
C ALA A 49 -6.73 -18.67 33.61
N ALA A 50 -8.02 -18.88 33.80
CA ALA A 50 -9.05 -17.92 33.56
C ALA A 50 -9.55 -17.34 34.89
N ILE A 51 -9.57 -16.02 35.02
CA ILE A 51 -10.17 -15.33 36.16
C ILE A 51 -11.48 -14.71 35.72
N GLU A 52 -12.55 -15.05 36.43
CA GLU A 52 -13.87 -14.44 36.23
C GLU A 52 -14.04 -13.32 37.25
N CYS A 53 -14.32 -12.12 36.76
CA CYS A 53 -14.64 -10.97 37.61
C CYS A 53 -15.96 -10.36 37.13
N GLY A 54 -17.04 -10.64 37.83
CA GLY A 54 -18.41 -10.33 37.42
C GLY A 54 -18.76 -11.08 36.12
N SER A 55 -19.22 -10.35 35.10
CA SER A 55 -19.58 -10.92 33.79
C SER A 55 -18.40 -11.07 32.80
N ARG A 56 -17.20 -10.76 33.21
CA ARG A 56 -16.01 -10.78 32.33
C ARG A 56 -15.03 -11.85 32.71
N LYS A 57 -14.56 -12.62 31.70
CA LYS A 57 -13.60 -13.69 31.84
C LYS A 57 -12.26 -13.23 31.23
N PHE A 58 -11.19 -13.24 32.05
CA PHE A 58 -9.84 -12.87 31.62
C PHE A 58 -8.96 -14.12 31.57
N GLN A 59 -8.28 -14.36 30.48
CA GLN A 59 -7.27 -15.40 30.39
C GLN A 59 -5.89 -14.84 30.80
N LEU A 60 -5.30 -15.46 31.81
CA LEU A 60 -3.99 -15.10 32.34
C LEU A 60 -3.00 -16.24 32.11
N LYS A 61 -1.80 -15.91 31.63
CA LYS A 61 -0.68 -16.83 31.56
C LYS A 61 0.18 -16.68 32.81
N ILE A 62 0.23 -17.72 33.61
CA ILE A 62 0.94 -17.72 34.91
C ILE A 62 2.08 -18.70 34.83
N TYR A 63 3.25 -18.34 35.34
CA TYR A 63 4.46 -19.16 35.31
C TYR A 63 4.76 -19.74 36.72
N LYS A 64 5.35 -20.94 36.77
CA LYS A 64 5.68 -21.65 38.01
C LYS A 64 6.93 -21.01 38.67
N ASN A 65 6.88 -20.88 39.99
CA ASN A 65 7.75 -20.05 40.80
C ASN A 65 8.86 -20.86 41.53
N GLU A 66 9.62 -21.69 40.82
CA GLU A 66 10.70 -22.49 41.39
C GLU A 66 12.04 -22.23 40.68
N ILE A 67 13.12 -22.12 41.46
CA ILE A 67 14.50 -21.99 40.97
C ILE A 67 15.24 -23.27 41.26
N ARG A 68 15.98 -23.79 40.27
CA ARG A 68 16.94 -24.85 40.47
C ARG A 68 18.36 -24.34 40.26
N THR A 69 19.19 -24.42 41.28
CA THR A 69 20.60 -24.16 41.19
C THR A 69 21.37 -25.35 41.78
N GLY A 70 22.31 -25.95 40.99
CA GLY A 70 23.21 -26.97 41.47
C GLY A 70 22.57 -28.28 41.98
N GLY A 71 21.31 -28.58 41.60
CA GLY A 71 20.61 -29.82 42.00
C GLY A 71 19.59 -29.64 43.12
N GLU A 72 19.53 -28.52 43.80
CA GLU A 72 18.51 -28.22 44.80
C GLU A 72 17.39 -27.31 44.25
N GLU A 73 16.13 -27.63 44.60
CA GLU A 73 14.98 -26.75 44.28
C GLU A 73 14.90 -25.65 45.32
N ILE A 74 15.18 -24.40 44.90
CA ILE A 74 15.03 -23.22 45.73
C ILE A 74 13.73 -22.54 45.34
N PRO A 75 12.70 -22.42 46.18
CA PRO A 75 11.50 -21.65 45.89
C PRO A 75 11.88 -20.20 45.79
N LEU A 76 11.33 -19.47 44.80
CA LEU A 76 11.55 -18.02 44.59
C LEU A 76 11.18 -17.16 45.81
N PHE A 77 10.34 -17.69 46.65
CA PHE A 77 9.98 -17.16 47.96
C PHE A 77 10.10 -18.26 48.98
N SER A 78 11.28 -18.46 49.54
CA SER A 78 11.47 -19.24 50.74
C SER A 78 10.98 -18.44 51.93
N ALA A 79 9.91 -18.84 52.55
CA ALA A 79 9.63 -18.47 53.93
C ALA A 79 10.54 -19.32 54.84
N SER A 80 11.87 -19.21 54.75
CA SER A 80 12.72 -19.53 55.88
C SER A 80 12.50 -18.44 56.92
N ALA A 81 11.93 -18.83 58.04
CA ALA A 81 11.32 -17.98 59.07
C ALA A 81 12.34 -17.11 59.86
N GLU A 82 13.56 -16.85 59.39
CA GLU A 82 14.52 -16.22 60.24
C GLU A 82 15.13 -14.92 59.77
N ASP A 83 14.91 -14.45 58.49
CA ASP A 83 15.50 -13.17 58.06
C ASP A 83 14.68 -12.28 57.12
N SER A 84 13.44 -12.56 56.87
CA SER A 84 12.56 -11.61 56.14
C SER A 84 11.89 -10.69 57.16
N LYS A 85 12.53 -9.58 57.52
CA LYS A 85 11.91 -8.51 58.33
C LYS A 85 10.80 -7.88 57.45
N LEU A 86 9.60 -8.39 57.60
CA LEU A 86 8.35 -7.69 57.24
C LEU A 86 8.34 -6.36 57.98
N CYS A 87 8.42 -5.27 57.25
CA CYS A 87 8.43 -3.94 57.82
C CYS A 87 7.00 -3.40 57.85
N SER A 88 6.48 -3.06 59.01
CA SER A 88 5.19 -2.37 59.12
C SER A 88 5.32 -0.93 58.67
N VAL A 89 4.30 -0.48 57.90
CA VAL A 89 4.16 0.91 57.44
C VAL A 89 3.21 1.62 58.42
N LEU A 90 3.74 2.56 59.23
CA LEU A 90 2.98 3.27 60.28
C LEU A 90 2.57 4.69 59.81
N ALA A 91 1.40 5.16 60.07
CA ALA A 91 0.99 6.54 59.77
C ALA A 91 1.80 7.56 60.57
N LYS A 92 2.39 8.56 59.86
CA LYS A 92 3.20 9.62 60.51
C LYS A 92 2.32 10.60 61.31
N GLU A 93 1.13 10.82 60.85
CA GLU A 93 0.21 11.81 61.46
C GLU A 93 -1.19 11.23 61.43
N LYS A 94 -2.06 11.76 62.31
CA LYS A 94 -3.47 11.45 62.29
C LYS A 94 -4.11 11.94 61.01
N THR A 95 -4.65 11.06 60.19
CA THR A 95 -5.19 11.38 58.88
C THR A 95 -6.67 10.98 58.77
N ILE A 96 -7.52 11.90 58.30
CA ILE A 96 -8.95 11.62 58.03
C ILE A 96 -9.09 11.39 56.52
N ILE A 97 -9.57 10.24 56.14
CA ILE A 97 -9.85 9.87 54.75
C ILE A 97 -11.36 10.10 54.51
N PRO A 98 -11.74 11.07 53.66
CA PRO A 98 -13.14 11.34 53.36
C PRO A 98 -13.89 10.12 52.81
N ALA A 99 -15.20 10.12 52.86
CA ALA A 99 -16.03 9.06 52.32
C ALA A 99 -15.79 8.94 50.78
N ARG A 100 -15.66 7.70 50.26
CA ARG A 100 -15.46 7.39 48.84
C ARG A 100 -14.32 8.15 48.14
N SER A 101 -13.25 8.41 48.89
CA SER A 101 -12.10 9.16 48.39
C SER A 101 -10.78 8.46 48.68
N GLU A 102 -9.74 8.85 47.93
CA GLU A 102 -8.37 8.43 48.16
C GLU A 102 -7.57 9.51 48.90
N CYS A 103 -6.62 9.05 49.69
CA CYS A 103 -5.69 9.92 50.41
C CYS A 103 -4.27 9.35 50.32
N LEU A 104 -3.29 10.22 50.21
CA LEU A 104 -1.87 9.88 50.23
C LEU A 104 -1.29 10.13 51.61
N ILE A 105 -0.89 9.05 52.28
CA ILE A 105 -0.33 9.11 53.64
C ILE A 105 1.19 9.01 53.57
N GLN A 106 1.91 9.97 54.13
CA GLN A 106 3.39 9.99 54.16
C GLN A 106 3.93 9.32 55.42
N ARG A 107 5.09 8.65 55.28
CA ARG A 107 5.75 7.95 56.38
C ARG A 107 7.25 7.97 56.35
N ALA A 108 7.87 7.72 57.58
CA ALA A 108 9.27 7.36 57.75
C ALA A 108 9.44 5.81 57.86
N PRO A 109 10.43 5.18 57.20
CA PRO A 109 10.68 3.75 57.31
C PRO A 109 11.29 3.40 58.66
N GLU A 110 10.92 2.29 59.28
CA GLU A 110 11.53 1.74 60.47
C GLU A 110 12.90 1.10 60.24
N VAL A 111 13.26 0.81 58.99
CA VAL A 111 14.49 0.11 58.61
C VAL A 111 15.10 0.79 57.36
N SER A 112 16.40 1.10 57.48
CA SER A 112 17.20 1.55 56.35
C SER A 112 17.69 0.33 55.55
N GLY A 113 17.28 0.13 54.30
CA GLY A 113 17.69 -0.96 53.40
C GLY A 113 18.12 -0.47 52.04
N LYS A 114 18.93 -1.26 51.34
CA LYS A 114 19.45 -0.97 49.98
C LYS A 114 18.52 -1.50 48.85
N PHE A 115 17.35 -2.02 49.20
CA PHE A 115 16.45 -2.69 48.28
C PHE A 115 15.18 -1.90 48.03
N ARG A 116 14.49 -2.21 46.92
CA ARG A 116 13.13 -1.77 46.67
C ARG A 116 12.14 -2.68 47.41
N TYR A 117 11.05 -2.11 47.89
CA TYR A 117 10.03 -2.82 48.62
C TYR A 117 8.66 -2.61 47.93
N ALA A 118 7.81 -3.63 47.99
CA ALA A 118 6.39 -3.50 47.63
C ALA A 118 5.61 -3.23 48.92
N VAL A 119 4.79 -2.19 48.87
CA VAL A 119 3.79 -1.93 49.92
C VAL A 119 2.57 -2.79 49.58
N THR A 120 2.20 -3.69 50.47
CA THR A 120 1.04 -4.57 50.33
C THR A 120 -0.09 -4.15 51.30
N ASP A 121 -1.24 -4.79 51.17
CA ASP A 121 -2.44 -4.48 51.94
C ASP A 121 -2.24 -4.60 53.46
N PHE A 122 -3.26 -4.12 54.26
CA PHE A 122 -3.25 -4.24 55.70
C PHE A 122 -2.98 -5.68 56.16
N PRO A 123 -2.19 -5.89 57.21
CA PRO A 123 -2.10 -7.20 57.85
C PRO A 123 -3.50 -7.71 58.24
N SER A 124 -3.72 -9.00 58.04
CA SER A 124 -5.07 -9.60 58.26
C SER A 124 -5.68 -9.39 59.63
N HIS A 125 -4.86 -9.05 60.63
CA HIS A 125 -5.27 -8.75 62.01
C HIS A 125 -5.62 -7.25 62.25
N VAL A 126 -5.32 -6.39 61.26
CA VAL A 126 -5.54 -4.92 61.32
C VAL A 126 -6.54 -4.44 60.26
N SER A 127 -7.09 -5.33 59.46
CA SER A 127 -8.03 -4.98 58.41
C SER A 127 -9.21 -4.16 58.93
N GLN A 128 -9.20 -2.86 58.66
CA GLN A 128 -10.38 -2.01 58.85
C GLN A 128 -11.33 -2.21 57.67
N LYS A 129 -12.50 -2.76 57.94
CA LYS A 129 -13.54 -2.97 56.92
C LYS A 129 -13.75 -1.68 56.10
N GLY A 130 -13.59 -1.76 54.79
CA GLY A 130 -13.90 -0.67 53.86
C GLY A 130 -12.76 0.30 53.57
N VAL A 131 -11.51 -0.01 53.99
CA VAL A 131 -10.30 0.73 53.59
C VAL A 131 -9.36 -0.21 52.81
N LEU A 132 -8.93 0.21 51.64
CA LEU A 132 -7.96 -0.51 50.82
C LEU A 132 -6.67 0.28 50.69
N VAL A 133 -5.54 -0.44 50.58
CA VAL A 133 -4.24 0.14 50.33
C VAL A 133 -3.83 -0.25 48.91
N ALA A 134 -3.45 0.72 48.06
CA ALA A 134 -2.96 0.44 46.74
C ALA A 134 -1.52 -0.11 46.85
N ALA A 135 -1.27 -1.30 46.28
CA ALA A 135 0.07 -1.85 46.16
C ALA A 135 0.97 -0.89 45.37
N THR A 136 2.10 -0.53 45.95
CA THR A 136 3.05 0.43 45.35
C THR A 136 4.48 -0.02 45.57
N LEU A 137 5.32 0.09 44.56
CA LEU A 137 6.77 -0.12 44.67
C LEU A 137 7.40 1.15 45.24
N VAL A 138 8.15 0.98 46.32
CA VAL A 138 8.78 2.10 47.05
C VAL A 138 10.29 1.89 47.17
N ASP A 139 11.03 3.02 47.07
CA ASP A 139 12.45 3.06 47.29
C ASP A 139 12.73 3.67 48.68
N LEU A 140 13.20 2.84 49.59
CA LEU A 140 13.48 3.27 50.97
C LEU A 140 14.59 4.31 51.11
N LYS A 141 15.37 4.55 50.08
CA LYS A 141 16.41 5.62 50.07
C LYS A 141 15.83 7.04 50.15
N LYS A 142 14.54 7.20 49.82
CA LYS A 142 13.91 8.54 49.78
C LYS A 142 13.27 9.02 51.10
N GLY A 143 13.51 8.35 52.21
CA GLY A 143 13.13 8.81 53.54
C GLY A 143 11.65 9.00 53.83
N ALA A 144 10.78 9.07 52.85
CA ALA A 144 9.33 9.18 52.98
C ALA A 144 8.62 8.29 51.92
N ILE A 145 7.75 7.42 52.38
CA ILE A 145 7.02 6.49 51.51
C ILE A 145 5.58 7.03 51.36
N PRO A 146 5.14 7.38 50.15
CA PRO A 146 3.75 7.73 49.92
C PRO A 146 2.93 6.46 49.76
N VAL A 147 2.00 6.22 50.68
CA VAL A 147 1.04 5.14 50.65
C VAL A 147 -0.32 5.68 50.21
N ARG A 148 -0.88 5.14 49.16
CA ARG A 148 -2.21 5.51 48.70
C ARG A 148 -3.25 4.63 49.38
N VAL A 149 -4.18 5.25 50.10
CA VAL A 149 -5.24 4.55 50.81
C VAL A 149 -6.59 4.99 50.28
N LEU A 150 -7.47 4.03 50.01
CA LEU A 150 -8.82 4.25 49.53
C LEU A 150 -9.86 3.94 50.61
N ASN A 151 -10.76 4.87 50.87
CA ASN A 151 -11.94 4.63 51.69
C ASN A 151 -13.13 4.31 50.80
N LEU A 152 -13.59 3.06 50.83
CA LEU A 152 -14.76 2.62 50.05
C LEU A 152 -16.10 2.87 50.77
N ASP A 153 -16.08 3.25 52.07
CA ASP A 153 -17.28 3.47 52.86
C ASP A 153 -17.89 4.85 52.60
N HIS A 154 -19.14 4.95 52.91
CA HIS A 154 -19.94 6.19 52.84
C HIS A 154 -19.68 7.16 54.00
N LYS A 155 -18.78 6.83 54.96
CA LYS A 155 -18.44 7.67 56.10
C LYS A 155 -16.92 7.93 56.12
N PRO A 156 -16.47 9.11 56.55
CA PRO A 156 -15.05 9.36 56.74
C PRO A 156 -14.43 8.38 57.74
N LYS A 157 -13.22 7.96 57.48
CA LYS A 157 -12.41 7.10 58.37
C LYS A 157 -11.18 7.81 58.86
N THR A 158 -10.87 7.62 60.11
CA THR A 158 -9.68 8.20 60.74
C THR A 158 -8.65 7.10 60.95
N ILE A 159 -7.43 7.39 60.48
CA ILE A 159 -6.23 6.61 60.79
C ILE A 159 -5.41 7.40 61.81
N ASP A 160 -5.17 6.84 62.97
CA ASP A 160 -4.39 7.49 64.02
C ASP A 160 -2.90 7.42 63.75
N LYS A 161 -2.17 8.37 64.32
CA LYS A 161 -0.72 8.38 64.28
C LYS A 161 -0.15 7.10 64.90
N GLY A 162 0.80 6.46 64.19
CA GLY A 162 1.39 5.19 64.59
C GLY A 162 0.58 3.96 64.27
N ALA A 163 -0.62 4.07 63.66
CA ALA A 163 -1.39 2.93 63.19
C ALA A 163 -0.67 2.26 62.04
N VAL A 164 -0.66 0.93 62.00
CA VAL A 164 -0.13 0.14 60.87
C VAL A 164 -1.08 0.25 59.71
N ILE A 165 -0.62 0.83 58.60
CA ILE A 165 -1.41 1.07 57.38
C ILE A 165 -1.12 0.09 56.28
N ALA A 166 0.06 -0.55 56.28
CA ALA A 166 0.46 -1.50 55.28
C ALA A 166 1.69 -2.31 55.76
N THR A 167 2.05 -3.33 55.05
CA THR A 167 3.30 -4.06 55.18
C THR A 167 4.20 -3.82 53.95
N CYS A 168 5.50 -3.73 54.17
CA CYS A 168 6.48 -3.66 53.12
C CYS A 168 7.22 -5.00 53.03
N GLU A 169 7.25 -5.57 51.85
CA GLU A 169 7.98 -6.79 51.52
C GLU A 169 9.14 -6.47 50.58
N PRO A 170 10.35 -7.00 50.78
CA PRO A 170 11.45 -6.83 49.84
C PRO A 170 11.11 -7.42 48.49
N VAL A 171 11.26 -6.62 47.43
CA VAL A 171 11.01 -7.06 46.04
C VAL A 171 12.33 -7.30 45.35
N VAL A 172 12.49 -8.46 44.74
CA VAL A 172 13.59 -8.73 43.83
C VAL A 172 13.29 -7.96 42.51
N ASP A 173 14.18 -7.03 42.16
CA ASP A 173 14.05 -6.34 40.87
C ASP A 173 14.11 -7.35 39.74
N ILE A 174 13.00 -7.56 39.04
CA ILE A 174 13.02 -8.21 37.75
C ILE A 174 13.60 -7.19 36.76
N LEU A 175 14.91 -7.17 36.65
CA LEU A 175 15.56 -6.46 35.57
C LEU A 175 15.28 -7.27 34.30
N ALA A 176 14.20 -6.91 33.57
CA ALA A 176 14.24 -7.03 32.14
C ALA A 176 15.34 -6.06 31.67
N ARG A 177 16.59 -6.52 31.66
CA ARG A 177 17.62 -5.79 30.93
C ARG A 177 17.10 -5.68 29.50
N PRO A 178 17.15 -4.50 28.87
CA PRO A 178 17.32 -4.47 27.44
C PRO A 178 18.53 -5.38 27.23
N GLN A 179 18.32 -6.49 26.54
CA GLN A 179 19.43 -7.37 26.19
C GLN A 179 20.46 -6.48 25.50
N GLU A 180 21.55 -6.15 26.21
CA GLU A 180 22.79 -5.86 25.56
C GLU A 180 23.13 -7.15 24.82
N PHE A 181 22.78 -7.17 23.54
CA PHE A 181 23.20 -8.23 22.65
C PHE A 181 24.72 -8.17 22.61
N SER A 182 25.38 -9.07 23.32
CA SER A 182 26.76 -9.37 22.99
C SER A 182 26.76 -9.75 21.51
N GLU A 183 27.80 -9.40 20.80
CA GLU A 183 27.93 -9.63 19.34
C GLU A 183 27.64 -11.10 18.93
N SER A 184 27.78 -12.05 19.82
CA SER A 184 27.54 -13.48 19.61
C SER A 184 26.08 -13.92 19.61
N LEU A 185 25.13 -13.11 20.09
CA LEU A 185 23.70 -13.52 20.26
C LEU A 185 22.77 -13.13 19.10
N ARG A 186 23.23 -12.37 18.11
CA ARG A 186 22.41 -11.88 17.00
C ARG A 186 22.25 -12.88 15.87
N LEU A 187 23.35 -13.48 15.48
CA LEU A 187 23.39 -14.54 14.49
C LEU A 187 22.54 -15.75 14.89
N PRO A 188 22.59 -16.26 16.14
CA PRO A 188 21.72 -17.35 16.57
C PRO A 188 20.23 -17.06 16.39
N SER A 189 19.76 -15.86 16.75
CA SER A 189 18.32 -15.52 16.63
C SER A 189 17.83 -15.43 15.18
N ILE A 190 18.67 -15.02 14.25
CA ILE A 190 18.37 -15.03 12.81
C ILE A 190 18.40 -16.47 12.30
N LEU A 191 19.37 -17.27 12.75
CA LEU A 191 19.55 -18.67 12.33
C LEU A 191 18.46 -19.60 12.87
N GLU A 192 17.97 -19.40 14.09
CA GLU A 192 16.81 -20.12 14.65
C GLU A 192 15.55 -19.94 13.83
N ASN A 193 15.42 -18.80 13.17
CA ASN A 193 14.30 -18.49 12.28
C ASN A 193 14.42 -19.10 10.88
N LEU A 194 15.52 -19.79 10.53
CA LEU A 194 15.73 -20.43 9.23
C LEU A 194 15.10 -21.84 9.21
N LYS A 195 13.77 -21.90 9.12
CA LYS A 195 13.04 -23.18 8.99
C LYS A 195 13.07 -23.66 7.54
N GLY A 196 13.25 -24.96 7.33
CA GLY A 196 13.14 -25.60 6.01
C GLY A 196 14.42 -25.59 5.17
N LEU A 197 15.57 -25.24 5.74
CA LEU A 197 16.89 -25.40 5.12
C LEU A 197 17.55 -26.68 5.58
N ASN A 198 18.28 -27.37 4.67
CA ASN A 198 19.16 -28.47 5.03
C ASN A 198 20.44 -27.96 5.74
N GLU A 199 21.26 -28.83 6.31
CA GLU A 199 22.45 -28.44 7.09
C GLU A 199 23.50 -27.73 6.25
N GLU A 200 23.68 -28.11 4.98
CA GLU A 200 24.62 -27.43 4.06
C GLU A 200 24.16 -26.00 3.78
N GLN A 201 22.89 -25.84 3.46
CA GLN A 201 22.28 -24.53 3.22
C GLN A 201 22.36 -23.64 4.46
N ARG A 202 22.09 -24.20 5.63
CA ARG A 202 22.16 -23.48 6.92
C ARG A 202 23.59 -23.02 7.20
N THR A 203 24.59 -23.87 6.93
CA THR A 203 26.01 -23.55 7.07
C THR A 203 26.43 -22.42 6.11
N ALA A 204 25.98 -22.48 4.84
CA ALA A 204 26.26 -21.46 3.87
C ALA A 204 25.67 -20.09 4.26
N VAL A 205 24.43 -20.08 4.77
CA VAL A 205 23.77 -18.86 5.28
C VAL A 205 24.47 -18.32 6.52
N LYS A 206 24.87 -19.20 7.43
CA LYS A 206 25.63 -18.81 8.64
C LYS A 206 26.93 -18.11 8.26
N LYS A 207 27.70 -18.69 7.33
CA LYS A 207 28.93 -18.11 6.82
C LYS A 207 28.69 -16.73 6.18
N LEU A 208 27.64 -16.59 5.39
CA LEU A 208 27.28 -15.30 4.76
C LEU A 208 26.94 -14.25 5.83
N LEU A 209 26.09 -14.57 6.80
CA LEU A 209 25.71 -13.63 7.85
C LEU A 209 26.88 -13.25 8.77
N GLN A 210 27.82 -14.17 8.99
CA GLN A 210 29.06 -13.88 9.74
C GLN A 210 29.99 -12.95 8.96
N GLU A 211 30.11 -13.13 7.65
CA GLU A 211 30.91 -12.28 6.76
C GLU A 211 30.43 -10.82 6.81
N PHE A 212 29.12 -10.62 6.90
CA PHE A 212 28.49 -9.29 6.90
C PHE A 212 27.88 -8.88 8.26
N GLN A 213 28.39 -9.42 9.37
CA GLN A 213 27.84 -9.11 10.70
C GLN A 213 27.79 -7.60 11.01
N ASN A 214 28.77 -6.84 10.53
CA ASN A 214 28.86 -5.39 10.72
C ASN A 214 27.76 -4.60 10.00
N LEU A 215 27.03 -5.22 9.07
CA LEU A 215 25.89 -4.61 8.38
C LEU A 215 24.66 -4.51 9.32
N PHE A 216 24.60 -5.37 10.32
CA PHE A 216 23.47 -5.41 11.24
C PHE A 216 23.68 -4.46 12.43
N SER A 217 22.69 -3.64 12.69
CA SER A 217 22.68 -2.73 13.83
C SER A 217 22.83 -3.48 15.15
N THR A 218 23.70 -2.98 16.00
CA THR A 218 24.07 -3.57 17.29
C THR A 218 23.22 -3.05 18.44
N SER A 219 22.80 -1.83 18.38
CA SER A 219 22.00 -1.12 19.39
C SER A 219 21.00 -0.17 18.71
N ASP A 220 20.17 0.48 19.48
CA ASP A 220 19.27 1.48 18.93
C ASP A 220 20.01 2.74 18.47
N SER A 221 21.20 2.99 19.01
CA SER A 221 22.09 4.08 18.60
C SER A 221 22.99 3.75 17.42
N ASP A 222 23.15 2.45 17.06
CA ASP A 222 23.95 2.04 15.91
C ASP A 222 23.17 2.23 14.61
N VAL A 223 23.10 3.46 14.15
CA VAL A 223 22.48 3.89 12.91
C VAL A 223 23.58 4.22 11.90
N GLY A 224 23.53 3.61 10.71
CA GLY A 224 24.46 3.92 9.64
C GLY A 224 24.41 5.38 9.23
N ARG A 225 25.46 5.86 8.58
CA ARG A 225 25.54 7.22 8.04
C ARG A 225 25.92 7.14 6.57
N TRP A 226 25.00 7.50 5.73
CA TRP A 226 25.22 7.66 4.30
C TRP A 226 26.06 8.89 4.04
N ASN A 227 27.15 8.75 3.31
CA ASN A 227 28.15 9.81 3.16
C ASN A 227 28.24 10.41 1.73
N MET A 228 27.45 9.93 0.78
CA MET A 228 27.58 10.36 -0.63
C MET A 228 26.58 11.44 -1.02
N THR A 229 25.44 11.53 -0.37
CA THR A 229 24.40 12.52 -0.71
C THR A 229 23.71 12.97 0.57
N GLN A 230 23.47 14.26 0.70
CA GLN A 230 22.75 14.85 1.82
C GLN A 230 21.34 15.26 1.36
N ASP A 231 20.38 15.20 2.29
CA ASP A 231 19.03 15.69 2.00
C ASP A 231 18.99 17.21 1.93
N ARG A 232 18.21 17.73 1.01
CA ARG A 232 18.05 19.17 0.77
C ARG A 232 16.60 19.58 0.94
N ILE A 233 16.39 20.65 1.74
CA ILE A 233 15.07 21.25 1.97
C ILE A 233 14.98 22.59 1.23
N ASN A 234 14.56 22.56 -0.01
CA ASN A 234 14.46 23.78 -0.81
C ASN A 234 13.14 24.50 -0.56
N THR A 235 13.20 25.63 0.14
CA THR A 235 12.06 26.50 0.45
C THR A 235 12.03 27.78 -0.41
N GLY A 236 12.92 27.88 -1.41
CA GLY A 236 13.11 29.11 -2.18
C GLY A 236 13.45 30.29 -1.24
N ASN A 237 12.90 31.45 -1.54
CA ASN A 237 13.12 32.67 -0.76
C ASN A 237 12.04 32.88 0.33
N HIS A 238 11.34 31.84 0.74
CA HIS A 238 10.30 31.96 1.75
C HIS A 238 10.90 32.29 3.12
N PRO A 239 10.36 33.26 3.87
CA PRO A 239 10.83 33.55 5.21
C PRO A 239 10.62 32.35 6.15
N PRO A 240 11.44 32.27 7.23
CA PRO A 240 11.36 31.20 8.20
C PRO A 240 9.96 31.05 8.82
N ILE A 241 9.52 29.80 8.98
CA ILE A 241 8.23 29.47 9.61
C ILE A 241 8.48 29.22 11.10
N LYS A 242 7.79 29.99 11.93
CA LYS A 242 7.78 29.81 13.38
C LYS A 242 6.40 29.40 13.86
N GLN A 243 6.30 28.21 14.42
CA GLN A 243 5.09 27.70 15.04
C GLN A 243 5.30 27.54 16.55
N TYR A 244 4.25 27.82 17.31
CA TYR A 244 4.31 27.68 18.77
C TYR A 244 4.22 26.19 19.18
N PRO A 245 4.90 25.80 20.30
CA PRO A 245 4.80 24.47 20.84
C PRO A 245 3.35 24.17 21.29
N ARG A 246 2.91 22.93 21.08
CA ARG A 246 1.62 22.48 21.59
C ARG A 246 1.73 22.14 23.06
N ARG A 247 0.76 22.54 23.88
CA ARG A 247 0.69 22.13 25.27
C ARG A 247 0.52 20.61 25.36
N LEU A 248 1.49 19.93 25.96
CA LEU A 248 1.45 18.49 26.20
C LEU A 248 0.89 18.19 27.59
N PRO A 249 0.14 17.10 27.80
CA PRO A 249 -0.16 16.57 29.12
C PRO A 249 1.14 16.23 29.88
N LEU A 250 1.12 16.38 31.21
CA LEU A 250 2.35 16.17 32.02
C LEU A 250 3.08 14.85 31.76
N PRO A 251 2.39 13.68 31.74
CA PRO A 251 3.07 12.41 31.46
C PRO A 251 3.72 12.35 30.06
N LYS A 252 3.10 13.02 29.07
CA LYS A 252 3.66 13.10 27.71
C LYS A 252 4.82 14.08 27.60
N LYS A 253 4.87 15.08 28.49
CA LYS A 253 5.98 16.03 28.53
C LYS A 253 7.27 15.34 28.99
N GLU A 254 7.21 14.58 30.07
CA GLU A 254 8.35 13.80 30.59
C GLU A 254 8.83 12.76 29.53
N GLU A 255 7.89 12.13 28.84
CA GLU A 255 8.23 11.20 27.76
C GLU A 255 8.90 11.90 26.57
N ALA A 256 8.42 13.09 26.19
CA ALA A 256 9.06 13.88 25.12
C ALA A 256 10.49 14.28 25.50
N GLU A 257 10.70 14.73 26.74
CA GLU A 257 12.03 15.11 27.27
C GLU A 257 13.00 13.94 27.27
N ARG A 258 12.54 12.77 27.69
CA ARG A 258 13.33 11.52 27.62
C ARG A 258 13.73 11.18 26.19
N LEU A 259 12.77 11.25 25.24
CA LEU A 259 13.03 10.96 23.82
C LEU A 259 13.98 11.98 23.19
N VAL A 260 13.84 13.27 23.51
CA VAL A 260 14.77 14.30 23.05
C VAL A 260 16.18 14.06 23.59
N LYS A 261 16.32 13.77 24.87
CA LYS A 261 17.63 13.43 25.45
C LYS A 261 18.26 12.21 24.75
N GLU A 262 17.48 11.16 24.51
CA GLU A 262 17.95 9.98 23.80
C GLU A 262 18.41 10.32 22.37
N MET A 263 17.70 11.20 21.65
CA MET A 263 18.08 11.64 20.30
C MET A 263 19.33 12.55 20.32
N VAL A 264 19.53 13.35 21.36
CA VAL A 264 20.78 14.14 21.56
C VAL A 264 21.95 13.19 21.82
N ASP A 265 21.81 12.29 22.80
CA ASP A 265 22.84 11.33 23.19
C ASP A 265 23.26 10.42 22.01
N THR A 266 22.34 10.11 21.11
CA THR A 266 22.59 9.33 19.88
C THR A 266 23.04 10.16 18.68
N GLY A 267 23.14 11.48 18.81
CA GLY A 267 23.63 12.40 17.78
C GLY A 267 22.68 12.54 16.59
N ILE A 268 21.37 12.30 16.80
CA ILE A 268 20.31 12.47 15.78
C ILE A 268 19.89 13.93 15.65
N ILE A 269 19.87 14.65 16.79
CA ILE A 269 19.53 16.07 16.89
C ILE A 269 20.64 16.86 17.61
N GLU A 270 20.59 18.18 17.46
CA GLU A 270 21.43 19.13 18.14
C GLU A 270 20.61 20.38 18.53
N GLU A 271 21.11 21.22 19.43
CA GLU A 271 20.46 22.48 19.75
C GLU A 271 20.44 23.41 18.54
N SER A 272 19.35 24.13 18.37
CA SER A 272 19.15 25.08 17.28
C SER A 272 19.06 26.51 17.83
N SER A 273 19.70 27.45 17.12
CA SER A 273 19.57 28.89 17.35
C SER A 273 18.85 29.61 16.20
N GLY A 274 18.39 28.83 15.20
CA GLY A 274 17.77 29.38 14.00
C GLY A 274 16.36 29.94 14.21
N PRO A 275 15.81 30.62 13.20
CA PRO A 275 14.48 31.23 13.26
C PRO A 275 13.31 30.26 12.98
N TRP A 276 13.60 29.03 12.61
CA TRP A 276 12.58 28.03 12.28
C TRP A 276 12.10 27.30 13.53
N ALA A 277 10.80 26.96 13.56
CA ALA A 277 10.26 26.13 14.64
C ALA A 277 8.99 25.40 14.21
N SER A 278 8.95 24.09 14.41
CA SER A 278 7.76 23.24 14.20
C SER A 278 7.32 22.58 15.52
N PRO A 279 6.03 22.33 15.75
CA PRO A 279 5.56 21.66 16.96
C PRO A 279 5.71 20.14 16.85
N ILE A 280 5.78 19.45 18.00
CA ILE A 280 5.84 17.99 18.08
C ILE A 280 4.46 17.36 18.29
N VAL A 281 4.36 16.09 17.88
CA VAL A 281 3.20 15.22 18.11
C VAL A 281 3.69 13.84 18.54
N LEU A 282 3.25 13.36 19.71
CA LEU A 282 3.55 12.02 20.19
C LEU A 282 2.44 11.05 19.82
N VAL A 283 2.76 10.00 19.06
CA VAL A 283 1.80 9.00 18.58
C VAL A 283 2.16 7.64 19.17
N LYS A 284 1.21 6.99 19.85
CA LYS A 284 1.39 5.61 20.32
C LYS A 284 1.38 4.63 19.15
N LYS A 285 2.37 3.75 19.10
CA LYS A 285 2.41 2.62 18.16
C LYS A 285 1.57 1.45 18.69
N LYS A 286 1.32 0.46 17.85
CA LYS A 286 0.58 -0.76 18.21
C LYS A 286 1.29 -1.61 19.29
N ASP A 287 2.61 -1.52 19.36
CA ASP A 287 3.45 -2.19 20.36
C ASP A 287 3.52 -1.44 21.71
N GLY A 288 2.73 -0.37 21.86
CA GLY A 288 2.70 0.47 23.06
C GLY A 288 3.82 1.53 23.11
N SER A 289 4.86 1.45 22.28
CA SER A 289 5.92 2.44 22.22
C SER A 289 5.42 3.77 21.62
N THR A 290 6.08 4.86 21.96
CA THR A 290 5.74 6.18 21.43
C THR A 290 6.63 6.55 20.26
N ARG A 291 5.99 6.99 19.17
CA ARG A 291 6.68 7.60 18.03
C ARG A 291 6.74 9.11 18.25
N PHE A 292 7.95 9.65 18.23
CA PHE A 292 8.19 11.09 18.22
C PHE A 292 8.03 11.60 16.78
N CYS A 293 7.08 12.48 16.57
CA CYS A 293 6.82 13.07 15.27
C CYS A 293 6.90 14.59 15.36
N VAL A 294 7.41 15.23 14.32
CA VAL A 294 7.37 16.68 14.15
C VAL A 294 6.33 17.03 13.09
N ASP A 295 5.56 18.06 13.34
CA ASP A 295 4.49 18.49 12.41
C ASP A 295 5.06 19.45 11.36
N TYR A 296 5.59 18.87 10.30
CA TYR A 296 6.17 19.62 9.17
C TYR A 296 5.15 20.06 8.12
N ARG A 297 3.84 19.97 8.34
CA ARG A 297 2.85 20.34 7.34
C ARG A 297 3.07 21.74 6.76
N LYS A 298 3.36 22.72 7.61
CA LYS A 298 3.65 24.10 7.19
C LYS A 298 4.96 24.22 6.39
N LEU A 299 6.00 23.53 6.79
CA LEU A 299 7.25 23.45 6.04
C LEU A 299 7.01 22.79 4.67
N ASN A 300 6.25 21.70 4.64
CA ASN A 300 5.94 20.96 3.42
C ASN A 300 5.07 21.76 2.41
N GLU A 301 4.27 22.73 2.89
CA GLU A 301 3.48 23.63 2.03
C GLU A 301 4.39 24.53 1.17
N ILE A 302 5.51 24.98 1.72
CA ILE A 302 6.46 25.89 1.06
C ILE A 302 7.66 25.19 0.43
N THR A 303 7.91 23.92 0.78
CA THR A 303 9.00 23.13 0.21
C THR A 303 8.70 22.80 -1.25
N ILE A 304 9.65 23.12 -2.14
CA ILE A 304 9.59 22.72 -3.54
C ILE A 304 9.64 21.19 -3.62
N LYS A 305 8.59 20.61 -4.19
CA LYS A 305 8.44 19.15 -4.25
C LYS A 305 9.39 18.53 -5.25
N ASP A 306 10.05 17.49 -4.83
CA ASP A 306 10.87 16.63 -5.69
C ASP A 306 9.97 15.76 -6.58
N SER A 307 10.33 15.62 -7.84
CA SER A 307 9.60 14.84 -8.84
C SER A 307 10.18 13.43 -9.06
N TYR A 308 11.07 12.96 -8.18
CA TYR A 308 11.64 11.62 -8.32
C TYR A 308 10.55 10.55 -8.32
N PRO A 309 10.48 9.69 -9.36
CA PRO A 309 9.42 8.71 -9.49
C PRO A 309 9.56 7.61 -8.44
N LEU A 310 8.47 7.33 -7.73
CA LEU A 310 8.37 6.14 -6.91
C LEU A 310 7.95 4.95 -7.80
N PRO A 311 8.50 3.74 -7.60
CA PRO A 311 8.09 2.55 -8.34
C PRO A 311 6.61 2.25 -8.07
N ARG A 312 5.91 1.72 -9.07
CA ARG A 312 4.54 1.26 -8.90
C ARG A 312 4.54 -0.08 -8.19
N ILE A 313 3.69 -0.22 -7.19
CA ILE A 313 3.58 -1.47 -6.41
C ILE A 313 3.24 -2.65 -7.32
N ASP A 314 2.33 -2.48 -8.28
CA ASP A 314 1.95 -3.54 -9.21
C ASP A 314 3.13 -3.98 -10.08
N ASP A 315 3.91 -3.04 -10.64
CA ASP A 315 5.10 -3.35 -11.44
C ASP A 315 6.16 -4.09 -10.60
N THR A 316 6.31 -3.69 -9.32
CA THR A 316 7.21 -4.34 -8.37
C THR A 316 6.77 -5.78 -8.08
N LEU A 317 5.46 -6.00 -7.89
CA LEU A 317 4.92 -7.34 -7.64
C LEU A 317 5.05 -8.24 -8.87
N ASP A 318 4.80 -7.72 -10.07
CA ASP A 318 4.89 -8.47 -11.32
C ASP A 318 6.33 -8.90 -11.65
N ALA A 319 7.32 -8.11 -11.24
CA ALA A 319 8.73 -8.44 -11.40
C ALA A 319 9.21 -9.64 -10.55
N LEU A 320 8.41 -10.10 -9.59
CA LEU A 320 8.73 -11.27 -8.74
C LEU A 320 8.54 -12.62 -9.45
N ASN A 321 8.04 -12.61 -10.68
CA ASN A 321 7.78 -13.83 -11.46
C ASN A 321 9.00 -14.76 -11.55
N GLY A 322 8.75 -16.06 -11.33
CA GLY A 322 9.77 -17.12 -11.39
C GLY A 322 10.63 -17.27 -10.14
N SER A 323 10.50 -16.38 -9.16
CA SER A 323 11.25 -16.44 -7.90
C SER A 323 10.68 -17.50 -6.96
N GLN A 324 11.56 -18.26 -6.29
CA GLN A 324 11.19 -19.30 -5.32
C GLN A 324 11.72 -19.03 -3.91
N TRP A 325 12.70 -18.18 -3.79
CA TRP A 325 13.34 -17.81 -2.53
C TRP A 325 13.25 -16.31 -2.36
N PHE A 326 12.89 -15.90 -1.15
CA PHE A 326 12.63 -14.51 -0.82
C PHE A 326 13.34 -14.13 0.48
N SER A 327 13.94 -12.94 0.51
CA SER A 327 14.44 -12.33 1.75
C SER A 327 13.99 -10.88 1.77
N THR A 328 13.47 -10.42 2.91
CA THR A 328 13.12 -9.01 3.10
C THR A 328 14.09 -8.36 4.06
N LEU A 329 14.57 -7.20 3.68
CA LEU A 329 15.46 -6.37 4.49
C LEU A 329 14.74 -5.10 4.91
N ASP A 330 14.96 -4.69 6.15
CA ASP A 330 14.47 -3.45 6.72
C ASP A 330 15.68 -2.65 7.24
N LEU A 331 15.82 -1.41 6.81
CA LEU A 331 16.91 -0.55 7.23
C LEU A 331 16.65 -0.01 8.64
N LYS A 332 17.69 0.05 9.47
CA LYS A 332 17.57 0.57 10.82
C LYS A 332 17.31 2.06 10.80
N SER A 333 16.06 2.49 11.07
CA SER A 333 15.67 3.90 11.04
C SER A 333 16.06 4.57 9.72
N GLY A 334 15.68 4.00 8.55
CA GLY A 334 16.22 4.30 7.23
C GLY A 334 16.48 5.78 6.95
N TYR A 335 15.50 6.68 7.20
CA TYR A 335 15.65 8.11 6.98
C TYR A 335 16.74 8.74 7.86
N TRP A 336 16.95 8.28 9.08
CA TRP A 336 18.01 8.79 9.95
C TRP A 336 19.43 8.42 9.50
N GLN A 337 19.55 7.55 8.52
CA GLN A 337 20.85 7.23 7.92
C GLN A 337 21.29 8.24 6.87
N VAL A 338 20.44 9.19 6.49
CA VAL A 338 20.73 10.25 5.53
C VAL A 338 20.98 11.57 6.28
N GLU A 339 22.10 12.21 6.04
CA GLU A 339 22.40 13.52 6.63
C GLU A 339 21.65 14.63 5.89
N ILE A 340 21.37 15.73 6.60
CA ILE A 340 20.82 16.95 6.03
C ILE A 340 21.96 17.90 5.70
N GLN A 341 21.83 18.64 4.59
CA GLN A 341 22.77 19.71 4.27
C GLN A 341 22.87 20.72 5.42
N PRO A 342 24.08 21.19 5.77
CA PRO A 342 24.27 22.08 6.93
C PRO A 342 23.36 23.31 6.90
N GLU A 343 23.13 23.91 5.71
CA GLU A 343 22.29 25.09 5.51
C GLU A 343 20.80 24.83 5.72
N ASP A 344 20.38 23.56 5.60
CA ASP A 344 18.98 23.16 5.68
C ASP A 344 18.61 22.58 7.05
N LYS A 345 19.58 22.30 7.94
CA LYS A 345 19.33 21.71 9.27
C LYS A 345 18.36 22.56 10.09
N GLU A 346 18.56 23.88 10.11
CA GLU A 346 17.71 24.80 10.85
C GLU A 346 16.23 24.75 10.45
N LYS A 347 15.93 24.40 9.18
CA LYS A 347 14.55 24.25 8.68
C LYS A 347 13.79 23.08 9.34
N THR A 348 14.54 22.11 9.86
CA THR A 348 13.97 20.96 10.59
C THR A 348 13.72 21.24 12.06
N ALA A 349 14.01 22.46 12.52
CA ALA A 349 13.93 22.80 13.91
C ALA A 349 12.53 22.58 14.50
N PHE A 350 12.50 22.04 15.71
CA PHE A 350 11.28 21.78 16.45
C PHE A 350 11.42 22.23 17.92
N THR A 351 10.30 22.57 18.53
CA THR A 351 10.27 23.02 19.92
C THR A 351 9.40 22.10 20.78
N THR A 352 9.92 21.77 21.97
CA THR A 352 9.20 21.05 23.02
C THR A 352 8.62 21.97 24.08
N GLY A 353 8.91 23.27 24.00
CA GLY A 353 8.61 24.26 25.02
C GLY A 353 9.73 24.44 26.08
N GLN A 354 10.74 23.58 26.06
CA GLN A 354 11.93 23.68 26.94
C GLN A 354 13.22 23.93 26.18
N GLY A 355 13.17 23.91 24.85
CA GLY A 355 14.32 24.17 23.99
C GLY A 355 13.91 24.10 22.52
N LEU A 356 14.85 24.53 21.69
CA LEU A 356 14.75 24.42 20.22
C LEU A 356 15.83 23.45 19.74
N TRP A 357 15.43 22.46 18.99
CA TRP A 357 16.28 21.38 18.54
C TRP A 357 16.16 21.23 17.03
N GLN A 358 17.22 20.88 16.32
CA GLN A 358 17.22 20.61 14.90
C GLN A 358 17.81 19.24 14.60
N PHE A 359 17.38 18.61 13.48
CA PHE A 359 17.89 17.33 13.07
C PHE A 359 19.21 17.46 12.31
N LYS A 360 20.15 16.58 12.60
CA LYS A 360 21.39 16.38 11.83
C LYS A 360 21.15 15.46 10.64
N VAL A 361 20.11 14.66 10.72
CA VAL A 361 19.71 13.63 9.77
C VAL A 361 18.27 13.84 9.32
N MET A 362 17.90 13.27 8.20
CA MET A 362 16.58 13.43 7.59
C MET A 362 15.47 12.88 8.50
N PRO A 363 14.59 13.72 9.04
CA PRO A 363 13.51 13.28 9.92
C PRO A 363 12.32 12.72 9.13
N PHE A 364 11.49 11.95 9.82
CA PHE A 364 10.20 11.54 9.31
C PHE A 364 9.27 12.76 9.17
N GLY A 365 8.47 12.77 8.10
CA GLY A 365 7.43 13.78 7.89
C GLY A 365 7.78 14.88 6.90
N LEU A 366 8.99 14.96 6.39
CA LEU A 366 9.36 15.83 5.27
C LEU A 366 8.74 15.30 3.97
N CYS A 367 8.22 16.20 3.12
CA CYS A 367 7.54 15.82 1.87
C CYS A 367 8.47 15.16 0.86
N ASN A 368 9.75 15.55 0.82
CA ASN A 368 10.73 15.02 -0.13
C ASN A 368 11.56 13.84 0.42
N ALA A 369 11.43 13.50 1.70
CA ALA A 369 12.17 12.38 2.30
C ALA A 369 11.96 11.05 1.54
N PRO A 370 10.74 10.65 1.12
CA PRO A 370 10.55 9.46 0.30
C PRO A 370 11.31 9.50 -1.03
N ALA A 371 11.29 10.65 -1.72
CA ALA A 371 11.98 10.81 -3.01
C ALA A 371 13.50 10.76 -2.86
N THR A 372 14.05 11.45 -1.85
CA THR A 372 15.48 11.42 -1.52
C THR A 372 15.93 10.00 -1.19
N PHE A 373 15.15 9.28 -0.38
CA PHE A 373 15.52 7.94 0.06
C PHE A 373 15.42 6.90 -1.06
N GLU A 374 14.38 6.95 -1.88
CA GLU A 374 14.26 6.10 -3.07
C GLU A 374 15.40 6.31 -4.05
N ARG A 375 15.77 7.57 -4.33
CA ARG A 375 16.93 7.92 -5.15
C ARG A 375 18.23 7.38 -4.59
N LEU A 376 18.40 7.45 -3.26
CA LEU A 376 19.54 6.89 -2.55
C LEU A 376 19.64 5.38 -2.80
N LEU A 377 18.59 4.63 -2.50
CA LEU A 377 18.59 3.18 -2.68
C LEU A 377 18.72 2.77 -4.14
N ALA A 378 18.09 3.49 -5.07
CA ALA A 378 18.27 3.28 -6.50
C ALA A 378 19.73 3.50 -6.93
N THR A 379 20.45 4.42 -6.29
CA THR A 379 21.87 4.66 -6.54
C THR A 379 22.75 3.57 -5.96
N VAL A 380 22.52 3.16 -4.71
CA VAL A 380 23.26 2.09 -4.02
C VAL A 380 23.11 0.77 -4.74
N LEU A 381 21.89 0.41 -5.12
CA LEU A 381 21.55 -0.88 -5.72
C LEU A 381 21.48 -0.85 -7.24
N ARG A 382 22.04 0.19 -7.86
CA ARG A 382 22.11 0.30 -9.33
C ARG A 382 22.72 -0.94 -9.97
N GLY A 383 22.03 -1.50 -10.98
CA GLY A 383 22.42 -2.74 -11.67
C GLY A 383 22.06 -4.03 -10.93
N LEU A 384 21.45 -3.96 -9.71
CA LEU A 384 20.91 -5.11 -9.02
C LEU A 384 19.38 -5.07 -8.97
N THR A 385 18.80 -3.88 -9.14
CA THR A 385 17.35 -3.70 -9.18
C THR A 385 16.76 -4.42 -10.39
N SER A 386 15.66 -5.13 -10.21
CA SER A 386 14.96 -6.00 -11.17
C SER A 386 15.64 -7.34 -11.49
N GLU A 387 16.91 -7.54 -11.15
CA GLU A 387 17.60 -8.83 -11.33
C GLU A 387 17.73 -9.60 -10.01
N ALA A 388 18.25 -8.96 -8.98
CA ALA A 388 18.57 -9.57 -7.69
C ALA A 388 17.64 -9.11 -6.57
N CYS A 389 17.17 -7.88 -6.65
CA CYS A 389 16.31 -7.28 -5.62
C CYS A 389 15.33 -6.27 -6.23
N LEU A 390 14.29 -5.97 -5.48
CA LEU A 390 13.36 -4.88 -5.74
C LEU A 390 13.33 -3.98 -4.51
N VAL A 391 13.13 -2.69 -4.76
CA VAL A 391 13.16 -1.65 -3.73
C VAL A 391 11.86 -0.86 -3.80
N TYR A 392 11.30 -0.59 -2.65
CA TYR A 392 10.18 0.33 -2.50
C TYR A 392 10.37 1.11 -1.20
N LEU A 393 10.89 2.31 -1.29
CA LEU A 393 11.28 3.12 -0.13
C LEU A 393 12.23 2.33 0.80
N ASP A 394 11.81 2.10 2.06
CA ASP A 394 12.60 1.40 3.08
C ASP A 394 12.61 -0.13 2.91
N ASP A 395 11.65 -0.67 2.12
CA ASP A 395 11.43 -2.11 1.97
C ASP A 395 12.24 -2.68 0.80
N ILE A 396 13.23 -3.50 1.08
CA ILE A 396 14.02 -4.21 0.07
C ILE A 396 13.63 -5.68 0.09
N ILE A 397 13.23 -6.23 -1.06
CA ILE A 397 13.04 -7.66 -1.24
C ILE A 397 14.11 -8.22 -2.18
N ILE A 398 14.83 -9.24 -1.72
CA ILE A 398 15.80 -9.98 -2.53
C ILE A 398 15.14 -11.27 -2.99
N VAL A 399 15.37 -11.62 -4.23
CA VAL A 399 14.74 -12.77 -4.88
C VAL A 399 15.74 -13.72 -5.48
N GLY A 400 15.33 -14.96 -5.76
CA GLY A 400 16.13 -15.95 -6.45
C GLY A 400 15.31 -17.15 -6.88
N ARG A 401 15.63 -17.73 -8.03
CA ARG A 401 14.98 -18.95 -8.55
C ARG A 401 15.50 -20.19 -7.86
N THR A 402 16.79 -20.20 -7.53
CA THR A 402 17.46 -21.28 -6.80
C THR A 402 18.03 -20.75 -5.49
N PHE A 403 18.30 -21.65 -4.55
CA PHE A 403 18.98 -21.30 -3.30
C PHE A 403 20.33 -20.62 -3.52
N GLN A 404 21.14 -21.15 -4.44
CA GLN A 404 22.48 -20.63 -4.73
C GLN A 404 22.43 -19.23 -5.37
N GLU A 405 21.52 -19.01 -6.32
CA GLU A 405 21.28 -17.70 -6.91
C GLU A 405 20.86 -16.68 -5.84
N HIS A 406 19.93 -17.07 -4.97
CA HIS A 406 19.45 -16.22 -3.89
C HIS A 406 20.56 -15.87 -2.89
N LEU A 407 21.41 -16.85 -2.52
CA LEU A 407 22.57 -16.62 -1.67
C LEU A 407 23.54 -15.60 -2.28
N ASN A 408 23.80 -15.73 -3.58
CA ASN A 408 24.66 -14.80 -4.32
C ASN A 408 24.01 -13.40 -4.43
N ASN A 409 22.72 -13.33 -4.64
CA ASN A 409 21.99 -12.07 -4.70
C ASN A 409 22.04 -11.33 -3.35
N ILE A 410 21.84 -12.03 -2.24
CA ILE A 410 22.01 -11.45 -0.90
C ILE A 410 23.42 -10.92 -0.73
N ARG A 411 24.44 -11.68 -1.10
CA ARG A 411 25.83 -11.23 -1.01
C ARG A 411 26.09 -9.94 -1.77
N LYS A 412 25.62 -9.87 -3.01
CA LYS A 412 25.75 -8.65 -3.84
C LYS A 412 25.07 -7.44 -3.19
N VAL A 413 23.86 -7.61 -2.71
CA VAL A 413 23.11 -6.55 -2.03
C VAL A 413 23.82 -6.12 -0.75
N PHE A 414 24.28 -7.06 0.07
CA PHE A 414 25.02 -6.78 1.30
C PHE A 414 26.30 -5.99 1.05
N GLN A 415 27.07 -6.36 0.03
CA GLN A 415 28.28 -5.62 -0.37
C GLN A 415 27.98 -4.17 -0.74
N ARG A 416 26.87 -3.94 -1.46
CA ARG A 416 26.45 -2.57 -1.81
C ARG A 416 26.02 -1.76 -0.59
N LEU A 417 25.22 -2.34 0.29
CA LEU A 417 24.76 -1.69 1.51
C LEU A 417 25.91 -1.39 2.47
N GLN A 418 26.87 -2.33 2.61
CA GLN A 418 28.07 -2.14 3.41
C GLN A 418 28.97 -1.02 2.87
N LYS A 419 29.20 -0.99 1.55
CA LYS A 419 29.94 0.08 0.88
C LYS A 419 29.29 1.45 1.08
N ALA A 420 28.00 1.47 1.17
CA ALA A 420 27.18 2.65 1.40
C ALA A 420 27.08 3.04 2.91
N ASN A 421 27.71 2.29 3.81
CA ASN A 421 27.63 2.45 5.25
C ASN A 421 26.18 2.47 5.79
N LEU A 422 25.28 1.69 5.15
CA LEU A 422 23.90 1.51 5.59
C LEU A 422 23.79 0.35 6.58
N LYS A 423 22.91 0.46 7.56
CA LYS A 423 22.68 -0.55 8.60
C LYS A 423 21.30 -1.17 8.50
N LEU A 424 21.25 -2.48 8.73
CA LEU A 424 20.02 -3.27 8.73
C LEU A 424 19.51 -3.53 10.16
N SER A 425 18.18 -3.64 10.29
CA SER A 425 17.52 -4.03 11.52
C SER A 425 17.43 -5.56 11.61
N PRO A 426 18.24 -6.26 12.46
CA PRO A 426 18.26 -7.73 12.50
C PRO A 426 16.92 -8.35 12.87
N LYS A 427 16.13 -7.69 13.72
CA LYS A 427 14.82 -8.17 14.19
C LYS A 427 13.75 -8.17 13.10
N LYS A 428 13.85 -7.26 12.12
CA LYS A 428 12.87 -7.08 11.07
C LYS A 428 13.22 -7.78 9.76
N CYS A 429 14.49 -8.09 9.53
CA CYS A 429 14.91 -8.84 8.35
C CYS A 429 14.41 -10.29 8.39
N ARG A 430 14.01 -10.80 7.22
CA ARG A 430 13.60 -12.20 7.02
C ARG A 430 14.41 -12.78 5.89
N PHE A 431 15.02 -13.93 6.12
CA PHE A 431 15.94 -14.55 5.16
C PHE A 431 15.43 -15.92 4.70
N PHE A 432 15.70 -16.26 3.44
CA PHE A 432 15.50 -17.58 2.83
C PHE A 432 14.10 -18.16 3.07
N ARG A 433 13.09 -17.35 2.80
CA ARG A 433 11.69 -17.77 2.94
C ARG A 433 11.11 -18.23 1.61
N LYS A 434 10.20 -19.19 1.65
CA LYS A 434 9.35 -19.57 0.53
C LYS A 434 8.14 -18.65 0.40
N GLU A 435 7.79 -17.98 1.48
CA GLU A 435 6.71 -17.02 1.55
C GLU A 435 7.11 -15.85 2.47
N VAL A 436 6.89 -14.63 2.02
CA VAL A 436 7.18 -13.39 2.78
C VAL A 436 6.04 -12.39 2.68
N SER A 437 5.89 -11.56 3.71
CA SER A 437 5.04 -10.38 3.66
C SER A 437 5.84 -9.20 3.08
N TYR A 438 5.33 -8.61 1.99
CA TYR A 438 5.94 -7.48 1.33
C TYR A 438 4.86 -6.54 0.79
N LEU A 439 4.99 -5.24 1.05
CA LEU A 439 4.02 -4.21 0.63
C LEU A 439 2.54 -4.58 0.93
N GLY A 440 2.29 -5.20 2.08
CA GLY A 440 0.93 -5.60 2.46
C GLY A 440 0.37 -6.81 1.72
N HIS A 441 1.20 -7.55 0.99
CA HIS A 441 0.86 -8.79 0.29
C HIS A 441 1.71 -9.94 0.84
N ILE A 442 1.21 -11.16 0.69
CA ILE A 442 1.99 -12.37 0.88
C ILE A 442 2.49 -12.82 -0.49
N ILE A 443 3.80 -12.90 -0.61
CA ILE A 443 4.53 -13.24 -1.82
C ILE A 443 5.02 -14.68 -1.71
N SER A 444 4.74 -15.51 -2.69
CA SER A 444 5.23 -16.89 -2.79
C SER A 444 5.55 -17.24 -4.25
N ALA A 445 6.10 -18.43 -4.49
CA ALA A 445 6.31 -18.95 -5.85
C ALA A 445 4.99 -19.12 -6.63
N ASP A 446 3.89 -19.40 -5.95
CA ASP A 446 2.57 -19.65 -6.54
C ASP A 446 1.88 -18.34 -6.96
N GLY A 447 2.30 -17.21 -6.41
CA GLY A 447 1.72 -15.91 -6.69
C GLY A 447 1.60 -14.98 -5.48
N VAL A 448 0.69 -14.03 -5.60
CA VAL A 448 0.45 -12.95 -4.65
C VAL A 448 -0.89 -13.17 -3.94
N LYS A 449 -0.91 -13.04 -2.61
CA LYS A 449 -2.11 -13.11 -1.76
C LYS A 449 -2.25 -11.81 -0.95
N THR A 450 -3.46 -11.56 -0.47
CA THR A 450 -3.68 -10.50 0.53
C THR A 450 -3.00 -10.85 1.86
N ALA A 451 -2.44 -9.86 2.55
CA ALA A 451 -1.80 -10.11 3.85
C ALA A 451 -2.85 -10.39 4.96
N PRO A 452 -2.75 -11.52 5.71
CA PRO A 452 -3.73 -11.89 6.74
C PRO A 452 -3.94 -10.83 7.82
N GLU A 453 -2.88 -10.12 8.21
CA GLU A 453 -2.97 -9.03 9.19
C GLU A 453 -3.83 -7.86 8.70
N LYS A 454 -3.76 -7.57 7.39
CA LYS A 454 -4.55 -6.50 6.76
C LYS A 454 -5.99 -6.93 6.55
N THR A 455 -6.21 -8.18 6.11
CA THR A 455 -7.57 -8.72 5.96
C THR A 455 -8.25 -8.85 7.33
N LYS A 456 -7.55 -9.25 8.39
CA LYS A 456 -8.07 -9.24 9.74
C LYS A 456 -8.51 -7.84 10.19
N ALA A 457 -7.70 -6.82 9.92
CA ALA A 457 -8.06 -5.44 10.21
C ALA A 457 -9.34 -4.99 9.46
N VAL A 458 -9.58 -5.50 8.24
CA VAL A 458 -10.82 -5.27 7.49
C VAL A 458 -11.99 -5.98 8.14
N VAL A 459 -11.80 -7.25 8.54
CA VAL A 459 -12.85 -8.04 9.22
C VAL A 459 -13.31 -7.38 10.50
N ASP A 460 -12.34 -6.96 11.32
CA ASP A 460 -12.58 -6.34 12.62
C ASP A 460 -12.99 -4.86 12.49
N TRP A 461 -13.07 -4.30 11.26
CA TRP A 461 -13.42 -2.91 11.04
C TRP A 461 -14.85 -2.62 11.53
N PRO A 462 -15.04 -1.64 12.43
CA PRO A 462 -16.38 -1.29 12.88
C PRO A 462 -17.19 -0.69 11.74
N ARG A 463 -18.51 -0.71 11.87
CA ARG A 463 -19.42 -0.02 10.94
C ARG A 463 -19.05 1.46 10.87
N PRO A 464 -18.80 2.03 9.68
CA PRO A 464 -18.51 3.45 9.53
C PRO A 464 -19.69 4.32 9.96
N GLU A 465 -19.43 5.32 10.78
CA GLU A 465 -20.43 6.29 11.24
C GLU A 465 -20.32 7.63 10.49
N THR A 466 -19.17 7.88 9.86
CA THR A 466 -18.91 9.10 9.12
C THR A 466 -18.44 8.80 7.69
N VAL A 467 -18.57 9.82 6.80
CA VAL A 467 -18.00 9.76 5.45
C VAL A 467 -16.48 9.53 5.48
N HIS A 468 -15.81 10.09 6.50
CA HIS A 468 -14.36 9.93 6.68
C HIS A 468 -13.98 8.46 6.98
N ASP A 469 -14.70 7.81 7.91
CA ASP A 469 -14.47 6.41 8.26
C ASP A 469 -14.74 5.51 7.06
N LEU A 470 -15.84 5.80 6.33
CA LEU A 470 -16.18 5.08 5.11
C LEU A 470 -15.12 5.23 4.02
N ARG A 471 -14.57 6.43 3.83
CA ARG A 471 -13.46 6.64 2.87
C ARG A 471 -12.21 5.87 3.27
N SER A 472 -11.90 5.80 4.54
CA SER A 472 -10.76 5.03 5.06
C SER A 472 -10.93 3.54 4.79
N PHE A 473 -12.12 2.98 5.06
CA PHE A 473 -12.47 1.60 4.74
C PHE A 473 -12.39 1.32 3.23
N LEU A 474 -13.04 2.16 2.41
CA LEU A 474 -13.01 2.02 0.95
C LEU A 474 -11.61 2.17 0.37
N GLY A 475 -10.77 3.03 0.96
CA GLY A 475 -9.37 3.18 0.57
C GLY A 475 -8.59 1.87 0.71
N LEU A 476 -8.75 1.18 1.85
CA LEU A 476 -8.13 -0.12 2.08
C LEU A 476 -8.69 -1.21 1.15
N CYS A 477 -10.00 -1.25 0.96
CA CYS A 477 -10.63 -2.20 0.03
C CYS A 477 -10.18 -1.95 -1.43
N THR A 478 -10.04 -0.68 -1.84
CA THR A 478 -9.58 -0.30 -3.19
C THR A 478 -8.13 -0.71 -3.44
N TYR A 479 -7.27 -0.70 -2.42
CA TYR A 479 -5.90 -1.19 -2.53
C TYR A 479 -5.85 -2.66 -2.98
N TYR A 480 -6.77 -3.50 -2.48
CA TYR A 480 -6.87 -4.91 -2.83
C TYR A 480 -7.90 -5.23 -3.92
N ARG A 481 -8.39 -4.22 -4.67
CA ARG A 481 -9.47 -4.42 -5.65
C ARG A 481 -9.15 -5.44 -6.75
N ARG A 482 -7.86 -5.61 -7.11
CA ARG A 482 -7.41 -6.59 -8.10
C ARG A 482 -7.66 -8.04 -7.67
N PHE A 483 -7.87 -8.29 -6.38
CA PHE A 483 -8.18 -9.59 -5.79
C PHE A 483 -9.68 -9.84 -5.65
N VAL A 484 -10.50 -8.81 -5.76
CA VAL A 484 -11.93 -8.88 -5.46
C VAL A 484 -12.75 -8.96 -6.73
N ARG A 485 -13.45 -10.08 -6.89
CA ARG A 485 -14.46 -10.20 -7.93
C ARG A 485 -15.55 -9.16 -7.73
N ASN A 486 -15.99 -8.53 -8.82
CA ASN A 486 -17.12 -7.60 -8.83
C ASN A 486 -17.03 -6.44 -7.82
N PHE A 487 -15.82 -5.97 -7.53
CA PHE A 487 -15.56 -4.89 -6.58
C PHE A 487 -16.46 -3.68 -6.80
N SER A 488 -16.60 -3.24 -8.06
CA SER A 488 -17.39 -2.06 -8.41
C SER A 488 -18.86 -2.16 -8.04
N ALA A 489 -19.48 -3.32 -8.29
CA ALA A 489 -20.90 -3.51 -7.99
C ALA A 489 -21.12 -3.64 -6.48
N ILE A 490 -20.23 -4.39 -5.81
CA ILE A 490 -20.29 -4.55 -4.35
C ILE A 490 -20.11 -3.22 -3.65
N ALA A 491 -19.08 -2.44 -4.01
CA ALA A 491 -18.74 -1.17 -3.36
C ALA A 491 -19.67 0.00 -3.71
N ARG A 492 -20.50 -0.12 -4.75
CA ARG A 492 -21.33 0.97 -5.26
C ARG A 492 -22.25 1.64 -4.25
N PRO A 493 -22.99 0.91 -3.38
CA PRO A 493 -23.84 1.55 -2.37
C PRO A 493 -23.02 2.41 -1.41
N LEU A 494 -21.82 1.96 -1.04
CA LEU A 494 -20.91 2.69 -0.16
C LEU A 494 -20.30 3.91 -0.85
N HIS A 495 -19.92 3.81 -2.13
CA HIS A 495 -19.42 4.95 -2.89
C HIS A 495 -20.45 6.07 -3.04
N LYS A 496 -21.75 5.74 -3.18
CA LYS A 496 -22.81 6.75 -3.21
C LYS A 496 -22.84 7.62 -1.96
N LEU A 497 -22.55 7.04 -0.77
CA LEU A 497 -22.49 7.80 0.48
C LEU A 497 -21.31 8.77 0.56
N THR A 498 -20.29 8.60 -0.31
CA THR A 498 -19.11 9.48 -0.36
C THR A 498 -19.23 10.63 -1.36
N GLU A 499 -20.32 10.69 -2.15
CA GLU A 499 -20.56 11.72 -3.13
C GLU A 499 -20.81 13.09 -2.46
N ALA A 500 -20.33 14.17 -3.10
CA ALA A 500 -20.61 15.53 -2.66
C ALA A 500 -22.13 15.78 -2.70
N ARG A 501 -22.72 16.25 -1.64
CA ARG A 501 -24.16 16.48 -1.42
C ARG A 501 -24.99 15.23 -1.07
N SER A 502 -24.37 14.09 -0.74
CA SER A 502 -25.06 12.94 -0.19
C SER A 502 -25.20 13.09 1.32
N ASN A 503 -26.40 12.91 1.85
CA ASN A 503 -26.56 12.73 3.29
C ASN A 503 -26.07 11.34 3.66
N PHE A 504 -25.26 11.24 4.71
CA PHE A 504 -24.76 9.97 5.21
C PHE A 504 -25.90 9.18 5.88
N ASN A 505 -26.60 8.39 5.08
CA ASN A 505 -27.67 7.50 5.54
C ASN A 505 -27.29 6.05 5.27
N TRP A 506 -26.95 5.31 6.32
CA TRP A 506 -26.55 3.91 6.25
C TRP A 506 -27.76 3.00 6.11
N THR A 507 -27.97 2.48 4.91
CA THR A 507 -29.09 1.58 4.57
C THR A 507 -28.69 0.12 4.72
N GLU A 508 -29.69 -0.80 4.72
CA GLU A 508 -29.44 -2.26 4.68
C GLU A 508 -28.60 -2.67 3.46
N GLU A 509 -28.76 -1.98 2.34
CA GLU A 509 -27.94 -2.20 1.14
C GLU A 509 -26.46 -1.85 1.39
N CYS A 510 -26.18 -0.78 2.14
CA CYS A 510 -24.83 -0.41 2.54
C CYS A 510 -24.23 -1.44 3.49
N GLU A 511 -25.03 -1.94 4.43
CA GLU A 511 -24.59 -3.01 5.37
C GLU A 511 -24.25 -4.29 4.62
N LYS A 512 -25.09 -4.72 3.67
CA LYS A 512 -24.79 -5.89 2.80
C LYS A 512 -23.54 -5.68 1.98
N SER A 513 -23.37 -4.49 1.41
CA SER A 513 -22.18 -4.12 0.64
C SER A 513 -20.90 -4.16 1.49
N PHE A 514 -20.97 -3.62 2.70
CA PHE A 514 -19.87 -3.61 3.67
C PHE A 514 -19.44 -5.02 4.07
N ASN A 515 -20.39 -5.87 4.42
CA ASN A 515 -20.13 -7.27 4.79
C ASN A 515 -19.65 -8.10 3.59
N SER A 516 -20.18 -7.85 2.40
CA SER A 516 -19.72 -8.52 1.16
C SER A 516 -18.28 -8.16 0.80
N LEU A 517 -17.85 -6.91 0.98
CA LEU A 517 -16.45 -6.52 0.77
C LEU A 517 -15.52 -7.17 1.79
N LYS A 518 -15.90 -7.24 3.06
CA LYS A 518 -15.15 -7.97 4.08
C LYS A 518 -14.96 -9.43 3.69
N GLN A 519 -16.04 -10.11 3.34
CA GLN A 519 -15.99 -11.51 2.94
C GLN A 519 -15.15 -11.73 1.69
N ALA A 520 -15.29 -10.89 0.67
CA ALA A 520 -14.54 -11.00 -0.57
C ALA A 520 -13.01 -10.84 -0.38
N LEU A 521 -12.59 -10.03 0.59
CA LEU A 521 -11.17 -9.87 0.93
C LEU A 521 -10.62 -11.06 1.72
N ILE A 522 -11.43 -11.69 2.57
CA ILE A 522 -11.05 -12.92 3.30
C ILE A 522 -10.86 -14.09 2.34
N THR A 523 -11.80 -14.25 1.41
CA THR A 523 -11.83 -15.37 0.45
C THR A 523 -11.10 -15.05 -0.85
N SER A 524 -10.27 -14.02 -0.85
CA SER A 524 -9.55 -13.60 -2.05
C SER A 524 -8.64 -14.71 -2.58
N PRO A 525 -8.62 -14.95 -3.91
CA PRO A 525 -7.79 -15.98 -4.52
C PRO A 525 -6.31 -15.57 -4.52
N VAL A 526 -5.45 -16.56 -4.77
CA VAL A 526 -4.05 -16.29 -5.14
C VAL A 526 -4.04 -15.78 -6.58
N LEU A 527 -3.41 -14.64 -6.80
CA LEU A 527 -3.18 -14.12 -8.14
C LEU A 527 -1.81 -14.54 -8.64
N THR A 528 -1.77 -15.09 -9.84
CA THR A 528 -0.51 -15.53 -10.44
C THR A 528 0.29 -14.36 -11.01
N TYR A 529 1.59 -14.54 -11.15
CA TYR A 529 2.44 -13.55 -11.81
C TYR A 529 2.27 -13.59 -13.34
N PRO A 530 2.28 -12.43 -14.02
CA PRO A 530 2.23 -12.38 -15.49
C PRO A 530 3.52 -12.97 -16.07
N ARG A 531 3.38 -13.89 -17.02
CA ARG A 531 4.50 -14.51 -17.73
C ARG A 531 4.64 -13.93 -19.13
N THR A 532 5.85 -13.56 -19.48
CA THR A 532 6.12 -12.94 -20.78
C THR A 532 6.14 -13.94 -21.93
N ASP A 533 6.32 -15.22 -21.64
CA ASP A 533 6.37 -16.34 -22.59
C ASP A 533 5.00 -16.98 -22.87
N LYS A 534 3.94 -16.54 -22.20
CA LYS A 534 2.58 -17.09 -22.33
C LYS A 534 1.61 -16.06 -22.87
N GLU A 535 0.65 -16.55 -23.67
CA GLU A 535 -0.43 -15.72 -24.19
C GLU A 535 -1.38 -15.30 -23.07
N PHE A 536 -1.81 -14.04 -23.09
CA PHE A 536 -2.82 -13.53 -22.17
C PHE A 536 -4.21 -13.90 -22.66
N ILE A 537 -5.11 -14.14 -21.73
CA ILE A 537 -6.52 -14.39 -21.96
C ILE A 537 -7.30 -13.29 -21.23
N LEU A 538 -8.09 -12.54 -21.98
CA LEU A 538 -8.93 -11.49 -21.44
C LEU A 538 -10.41 -11.89 -21.62
N ASP A 539 -11.06 -12.25 -20.51
CA ASP A 539 -12.50 -12.46 -20.48
C ASP A 539 -13.20 -11.14 -20.15
N THR A 540 -14.19 -10.73 -20.94
CA THR A 540 -14.94 -9.49 -20.73
C THR A 540 -16.45 -9.73 -20.77
N ASP A 541 -17.17 -8.97 -19.93
CA ASP A 541 -18.62 -9.03 -19.87
C ASP A 541 -19.21 -7.66 -19.44
N ALA A 542 -20.44 -7.38 -19.89
CA ALA A 542 -21.17 -6.18 -19.53
C ALA A 542 -22.60 -6.49 -19.07
N SER A 543 -22.98 -5.92 -17.95
CA SER A 543 -24.35 -5.91 -17.44
C SER A 543 -25.01 -4.55 -17.68
N ASN A 544 -26.23 -4.41 -17.20
CA ASN A 544 -26.91 -3.10 -17.19
C ASN A 544 -26.29 -2.09 -16.21
N GLU A 545 -25.50 -2.51 -15.25
CA GLU A 545 -24.98 -1.66 -14.19
C GLU A 545 -23.46 -1.48 -14.22
N GLY A 546 -22.72 -2.43 -14.76
CA GLY A 546 -21.28 -2.41 -14.75
C GLY A 546 -20.64 -3.26 -15.82
N ILE A 547 -19.35 -3.16 -15.94
CA ILE A 547 -18.48 -3.97 -16.78
C ILE A 547 -17.51 -4.74 -15.90
N GLY A 548 -17.17 -5.95 -16.32
CA GLY A 548 -16.24 -6.83 -15.65
C GLY A 548 -15.22 -7.42 -16.61
N ALA A 549 -14.00 -7.68 -16.12
CA ALA A 549 -13.03 -8.45 -16.88
C ALA A 549 -12.11 -9.24 -15.97
N VAL A 550 -11.59 -10.33 -16.50
CA VAL A 550 -10.57 -11.17 -15.87
C VAL A 550 -9.39 -11.29 -16.83
N LEU A 551 -8.22 -10.94 -16.37
CA LEU A 551 -6.97 -11.21 -17.05
C LEU A 551 -6.38 -12.49 -16.50
N SER A 552 -6.11 -13.46 -17.35
CA SER A 552 -5.57 -14.77 -16.98
C SER A 552 -4.53 -15.25 -18.00
N GLN A 553 -3.82 -16.30 -17.64
CA GLN A 553 -2.92 -17.04 -18.52
C GLN A 553 -3.06 -18.54 -18.29
N LYS A 554 -2.83 -19.34 -19.31
CA LYS A 554 -2.81 -20.80 -19.20
C LYS A 554 -1.42 -21.26 -18.76
N ILE A 555 -1.37 -21.84 -17.54
CA ILE A 555 -0.14 -22.39 -16.95
C ILE A 555 -0.35 -23.88 -16.75
N GLY A 556 0.37 -24.70 -17.53
CA GLY A 556 0.06 -26.12 -17.62
C GLY A 556 -1.33 -26.33 -18.24
N ASN A 557 -2.22 -27.04 -17.52
CA ASN A 557 -3.59 -27.29 -17.94
C ASN A 557 -4.62 -26.33 -17.29
N GLU A 558 -4.18 -25.42 -16.41
CA GLU A 558 -5.07 -24.57 -15.64
C GLU A 558 -5.00 -23.11 -16.12
N GLU A 559 -6.15 -22.43 -16.09
CA GLU A 559 -6.21 -20.98 -16.31
C GLU A 559 -6.02 -20.27 -14.97
N CYS A 560 -4.88 -19.60 -14.82
CA CYS A 560 -4.51 -18.87 -13.61
C CYS A 560 -4.81 -17.38 -13.76
N VAL A 561 -5.47 -16.82 -12.77
CA VAL A 561 -5.88 -15.41 -12.79
C VAL A 561 -4.72 -14.50 -12.38
N ILE A 562 -4.50 -13.44 -13.16
CA ILE A 562 -3.52 -12.37 -12.88
C ILE A 562 -4.19 -11.22 -12.15
N ALA A 563 -5.36 -10.76 -12.64
CA ALA A 563 -6.08 -9.67 -12.02
C ALA A 563 -7.56 -9.65 -12.41
N TYR A 564 -8.39 -9.14 -11.49
CA TYR A 564 -9.79 -8.79 -11.76
C TYR A 564 -9.91 -7.30 -12.04
N PHE A 565 -10.80 -6.96 -12.96
CA PHE A 565 -11.20 -5.60 -13.24
C PHE A 565 -12.72 -5.47 -13.20
N SER A 566 -13.23 -4.40 -12.62
CA SER A 566 -14.65 -4.05 -12.70
C SER A 566 -14.83 -2.53 -12.63
N LYS A 567 -15.83 -2.02 -13.32
CA LYS A 567 -16.18 -0.61 -13.35
C LYS A 567 -17.70 -0.44 -13.42
N SER A 568 -18.28 0.40 -12.56
CA SER A 568 -19.69 0.77 -12.66
C SER A 568 -19.91 1.70 -13.84
N MET A 569 -21.00 1.47 -14.57
CA MET A 569 -21.39 2.34 -15.68
C MET A 569 -21.98 3.65 -15.18
N GLY A 570 -21.59 4.76 -15.80
CA GLY A 570 -22.20 6.08 -15.60
C GLY A 570 -23.64 6.15 -16.15
N LYS A 571 -24.38 7.20 -15.79
CA LYS A 571 -25.76 7.39 -16.30
C LYS A 571 -25.86 7.30 -17.82
N PRO A 572 -24.99 7.94 -18.63
CA PRO A 572 -25.03 7.82 -20.08
C PRO A 572 -24.72 6.41 -20.59
N GLU A 573 -23.75 5.73 -19.97
CA GLU A 573 -23.29 4.41 -20.38
C GLU A 573 -24.36 3.31 -20.14
N ARG A 574 -25.21 3.48 -19.12
CA ARG A 574 -26.33 2.57 -18.84
C ARG A 574 -27.40 2.55 -19.93
N ASN A 575 -27.54 3.68 -20.66
CA ASN A 575 -28.52 3.82 -21.74
C ASN A 575 -28.04 3.22 -23.07
N TYR A 576 -26.80 2.69 -23.11
CA TYR A 576 -26.32 2.02 -24.32
C TYR A 576 -27.07 0.71 -24.57
N CYS A 577 -27.23 0.34 -25.83
CA CYS A 577 -27.72 -0.99 -26.20
C CYS A 577 -26.69 -2.07 -25.77
N VAL A 578 -27.10 -3.31 -25.66
CA VAL A 578 -26.28 -4.44 -25.19
C VAL A 578 -24.96 -4.51 -25.96
N LYS A 579 -24.98 -4.51 -27.29
CA LYS A 579 -23.78 -4.53 -28.15
C LYS A 579 -22.78 -3.42 -27.79
N ARG A 580 -23.28 -2.24 -27.52
CA ARG A 580 -22.43 -1.09 -27.18
C ARG A 580 -21.87 -1.17 -25.76
N LYS A 581 -22.60 -1.81 -24.84
CA LYS A 581 -22.09 -2.09 -23.47
C LYS A 581 -20.98 -3.12 -23.49
N GLU A 582 -21.16 -4.20 -24.25
CA GLU A 582 -20.15 -5.24 -24.42
C GLU A 582 -18.88 -4.68 -25.08
N LEU A 583 -19.03 -3.88 -26.13
CA LEU A 583 -17.91 -3.20 -26.75
C LEU A 583 -17.21 -2.24 -25.76
N LEU A 584 -17.98 -1.52 -24.93
CA LEU A 584 -17.42 -0.69 -23.87
C LEU A 584 -16.63 -1.51 -22.86
N ALA A 585 -17.11 -2.70 -22.49
CA ALA A 585 -16.40 -3.59 -21.59
C ALA A 585 -15.03 -3.98 -22.17
N ILE A 586 -14.98 -4.36 -23.44
CA ILE A 586 -13.74 -4.69 -24.15
C ILE A 586 -12.78 -3.49 -24.11
N VAL A 587 -13.22 -2.33 -24.58
CA VAL A 587 -12.38 -1.11 -24.64
C VAL A 587 -11.84 -0.73 -23.28
N LYS A 588 -12.70 -0.72 -22.25
CA LYS A 588 -12.28 -0.33 -20.90
C LYS A 588 -11.39 -1.35 -20.22
N SER A 589 -11.56 -2.62 -20.53
CA SER A 589 -10.71 -3.69 -20.02
C SER A 589 -9.33 -3.66 -20.68
N ILE A 590 -9.25 -3.49 -21.98
CA ILE A 590 -8.00 -3.34 -22.71
C ILE A 590 -7.25 -2.06 -22.27
N GLU A 591 -7.95 -0.92 -22.13
CA GLU A 591 -7.35 0.30 -21.57
C GLU A 591 -6.78 0.08 -20.16
N HIS A 592 -7.48 -0.68 -19.31
CA HIS A 592 -7.03 -0.98 -17.95
C HIS A 592 -5.81 -1.89 -17.93
N PHE A 593 -5.81 -2.93 -18.76
CA PHE A 593 -4.72 -3.90 -18.86
C PHE A 593 -3.70 -3.58 -19.95
N HIS A 594 -3.69 -2.33 -20.43
CA HIS A 594 -2.81 -1.86 -21.51
C HIS A 594 -1.35 -2.31 -21.33
N HIS A 595 -0.80 -2.16 -20.12
CA HIS A 595 0.59 -2.49 -19.79
C HIS A 595 0.92 -3.99 -19.90
N TYR A 596 -0.06 -4.89 -19.89
CA TYR A 596 0.12 -6.32 -20.17
C TYR A 596 -0.10 -6.67 -21.64
N LEU A 597 -1.06 -6.00 -22.30
CA LEU A 597 -1.61 -6.43 -23.58
C LEU A 597 -0.97 -5.72 -24.78
N TYR A 598 -0.44 -4.49 -24.58
CA TYR A 598 0.11 -3.71 -25.69
C TYR A 598 1.38 -4.37 -26.27
N GLY A 599 1.43 -4.50 -27.62
CA GLY A 599 2.53 -5.12 -28.34
C GLY A 599 2.63 -6.65 -28.20
N ARG A 600 1.56 -7.30 -27.70
CA ARG A 600 1.48 -8.76 -27.56
C ARG A 600 0.17 -9.28 -28.13
N LYS A 601 0.22 -10.47 -28.75
CA LYS A 601 -0.99 -11.20 -29.13
C LYS A 601 -1.66 -11.75 -27.87
N PHE A 602 -2.99 -11.62 -27.79
CA PHE A 602 -3.78 -12.18 -26.71
C PHE A 602 -5.15 -12.68 -27.18
N LEU A 603 -5.76 -13.56 -26.41
CA LEU A 603 -7.07 -14.11 -26.66
C LEU A 603 -8.13 -13.29 -25.90
N LEU A 604 -9.02 -12.63 -26.64
CA LEU A 604 -10.18 -11.92 -26.10
C LEU A 604 -11.41 -12.83 -26.13
N ARG A 605 -12.04 -13.07 -25.00
CA ARG A 605 -13.26 -13.88 -24.90
C ARG A 605 -14.43 -13.03 -24.49
N THR A 606 -15.55 -13.22 -25.16
CA THR A 606 -16.83 -12.57 -24.87
C THR A 606 -17.98 -13.55 -25.10
N ASP A 607 -19.07 -13.37 -24.38
CA ASP A 607 -20.32 -14.17 -24.59
C ASP A 607 -21.19 -13.60 -25.70
N HIS A 608 -20.87 -12.43 -26.24
CA HIS A 608 -21.65 -11.78 -27.30
C HIS A 608 -21.11 -12.15 -28.68
N ALA A 609 -21.79 -13.11 -29.36
CA ALA A 609 -21.35 -13.67 -30.64
C ALA A 609 -21.13 -12.61 -31.73
N SER A 610 -21.91 -11.52 -31.75
CA SER A 610 -21.76 -10.47 -32.76
C SER A 610 -20.44 -9.69 -32.67
N LEU A 611 -19.73 -9.74 -31.54
CA LEU A 611 -18.45 -9.07 -31.38
C LEU A 611 -17.27 -9.84 -32.03
N ARG A 612 -17.48 -11.09 -32.46
CA ARG A 612 -16.48 -11.81 -33.28
C ARG A 612 -16.11 -11.06 -34.56
N TRP A 613 -17.04 -10.24 -35.06
CA TRP A 613 -16.84 -9.41 -36.24
C TRP A 613 -16.56 -7.95 -35.88
N LEU A 614 -16.07 -7.71 -34.69
CA LEU A 614 -15.87 -6.36 -34.15
C LEU A 614 -14.99 -5.47 -35.05
N LEU A 615 -13.93 -6.05 -35.61
CA LEU A 615 -12.99 -5.33 -36.47
C LEU A 615 -13.53 -5.18 -37.91
N ASN A 616 -14.59 -5.92 -38.28
CA ASN A 616 -15.21 -5.93 -39.60
C ASN A 616 -16.57 -5.19 -39.61
N PHE A 617 -16.82 -4.27 -38.68
CA PHE A 617 -18.02 -3.43 -38.74
C PHE A 617 -17.97 -2.55 -40.00
N ARG A 618 -18.97 -2.67 -40.89
CA ARG A 618 -19.02 -2.02 -42.20
C ARG A 618 -19.20 -0.51 -42.07
N GLU A 619 -19.42 0.18 -41.24
CA GLU A 619 -19.58 1.65 -41.11
C GLU A 619 -19.65 2.02 -39.61
N PRO A 620 -18.54 1.91 -38.88
CA PRO A 620 -18.56 2.36 -37.50
C PRO A 620 -18.68 3.88 -37.46
N GLU A 621 -19.78 4.39 -36.91
CA GLU A 621 -19.99 5.83 -36.75
C GLU A 621 -19.65 6.31 -35.33
N GLY A 622 -19.21 7.56 -35.24
CA GLY A 622 -19.14 8.31 -34.03
C GLY A 622 -18.22 7.68 -32.97
N GLN A 623 -18.76 7.33 -31.81
CA GLN A 623 -18.00 6.81 -30.67
C GLN A 623 -17.51 5.36 -30.89
N ILE A 624 -18.29 4.55 -31.62
CA ILE A 624 -17.93 3.15 -31.94
C ILE A 624 -16.69 3.14 -32.84
N ALA A 625 -16.65 3.99 -33.87
CA ALA A 625 -15.47 4.13 -34.72
C ALA A 625 -14.21 4.45 -33.94
N ARG A 626 -14.28 5.38 -32.97
CA ARG A 626 -13.15 5.71 -32.09
C ARG A 626 -12.71 4.56 -31.20
N TRP A 627 -13.66 3.75 -30.73
CA TRP A 627 -13.34 2.58 -29.94
C TRP A 627 -12.67 1.49 -30.78
N ILE A 628 -13.19 1.22 -32.00
CA ILE A 628 -12.59 0.27 -32.93
C ILE A 628 -11.17 0.73 -33.32
N GLN A 629 -10.98 2.00 -33.63
CA GLN A 629 -9.66 2.55 -33.92
C GLN A 629 -8.65 2.32 -32.79
N ARG A 630 -9.07 2.48 -31.52
CA ARG A 630 -8.20 2.17 -30.37
C ARG A 630 -7.89 0.67 -30.26
N LEU A 631 -8.87 -0.17 -30.59
CA LEU A 631 -8.68 -1.62 -30.53
C LEU A 631 -7.73 -2.11 -31.63
N GLN A 632 -7.63 -1.41 -32.76
CA GLN A 632 -6.68 -1.71 -33.85
C GLN A 632 -5.20 -1.49 -33.45
N GLU A 633 -4.93 -0.82 -32.32
CA GLU A 633 -3.60 -0.71 -31.76
C GLU A 633 -3.11 -2.02 -31.09
N TYR A 634 -4.00 -3.00 -30.95
CA TYR A 634 -3.74 -4.26 -30.23
C TYR A 634 -3.90 -5.46 -31.18
N ASP A 635 -3.08 -6.48 -30.94
CA ASP A 635 -3.14 -7.75 -31.65
C ASP A 635 -3.89 -8.78 -30.79
N PHE A 636 -5.11 -9.11 -31.19
CA PHE A 636 -5.94 -10.06 -30.45
C PHE A 636 -6.84 -10.89 -31.35
N GLU A 637 -7.14 -12.10 -30.89
CA GLU A 637 -8.13 -12.98 -31.49
C GLU A 637 -9.39 -12.99 -30.63
N ILE A 638 -10.57 -12.86 -31.27
CA ILE A 638 -11.83 -12.88 -30.55
C ILE A 638 -12.44 -14.27 -30.57
N GLN A 639 -12.65 -14.86 -29.40
CA GLN A 639 -13.35 -16.13 -29.23
C GLN A 639 -14.69 -15.92 -28.53
N HIS A 640 -15.74 -16.42 -29.16
CA HIS A 640 -17.05 -16.51 -28.51
C HIS A 640 -17.06 -17.66 -27.50
N ARG A 641 -17.54 -17.39 -26.29
CA ARG A 641 -17.74 -18.38 -25.23
C ARG A 641 -19.20 -18.35 -24.80
N LYS A 642 -19.88 -19.52 -24.82
CA LYS A 642 -21.29 -19.61 -24.39
C LYS A 642 -21.43 -19.07 -22.95
N GLY A 643 -22.50 -18.30 -22.68
CA GLY A 643 -22.70 -17.62 -21.39
C GLY A 643 -22.60 -18.56 -20.16
N THR A 644 -23.06 -19.81 -20.29
CA THR A 644 -22.94 -20.86 -19.25
C THR A 644 -21.50 -21.20 -18.90
N SER A 645 -20.53 -21.02 -19.81
CA SER A 645 -19.09 -21.25 -19.58
C SER A 645 -18.30 -19.96 -19.40
N HIS A 646 -18.95 -18.79 -19.46
CA HIS A 646 -18.36 -17.46 -19.28
C HIS A 646 -18.57 -16.89 -17.85
N GLY A 647 -18.95 -17.75 -16.91
CA GLY A 647 -19.32 -17.38 -15.55
C GLY A 647 -18.30 -16.52 -14.78
N ASN A 648 -17.03 -16.52 -15.18
CA ASN A 648 -15.99 -15.72 -14.53
C ASN A 648 -16.18 -14.21 -14.79
N ALA A 649 -16.40 -13.81 -16.04
CA ALA A 649 -16.59 -12.41 -16.41
C ALA A 649 -18.04 -11.96 -16.15
N ASP A 650 -19.04 -12.83 -16.42
CA ASP A 650 -20.45 -12.57 -16.14
C ASP A 650 -20.69 -12.25 -14.65
N ALA A 651 -20.07 -13.02 -13.73
CA ALA A 651 -20.14 -12.73 -12.30
C ALA A 651 -19.54 -11.38 -11.92
N LEU A 652 -18.66 -10.80 -12.74
CA LEU A 652 -18.02 -9.50 -12.49
C LEU A 652 -18.84 -8.31 -12.99
N SER A 653 -19.74 -8.55 -13.92
CA SER A 653 -20.60 -7.50 -14.50
C SER A 653 -21.93 -7.38 -13.77
N ARG A 654 -22.47 -8.49 -13.25
CA ARG A 654 -23.79 -8.57 -12.64
C ARG A 654 -23.76 -8.39 -11.13
N ARG A 655 -24.84 -7.84 -10.60
CA ARG A 655 -25.06 -7.74 -9.15
C ARG A 655 -25.47 -9.11 -8.62
N PRO A 656 -24.99 -9.57 -7.44
CA PRO A 656 -25.51 -10.79 -6.83
C PRO A 656 -27.02 -10.67 -6.62
N CYS A 657 -27.80 -11.46 -7.33
CA CYS A 657 -29.25 -11.52 -7.19
C CYS A 657 -29.64 -12.69 -6.27
N LYS A 658 -30.72 -12.52 -5.50
CA LYS A 658 -31.38 -13.66 -4.83
C LYS A 658 -31.96 -14.61 -5.88
N GLU A 659 -31.93 -15.91 -5.59
CA GLU A 659 -32.34 -17.02 -6.46
C GLU A 659 -33.74 -16.89 -7.10
N SER A 660 -34.56 -15.92 -6.72
CA SER A 660 -35.93 -15.72 -7.18
C SER A 660 -36.19 -14.39 -7.92
N CYS A 661 -35.20 -13.80 -8.57
CA CYS A 661 -35.38 -12.51 -9.24
C CYS A 661 -36.10 -12.68 -10.58
N LYS A 662 -37.36 -12.33 -10.66
CA LYS A 662 -38.19 -12.32 -11.89
C LYS A 662 -37.59 -11.54 -13.06
N HIS A 663 -36.72 -10.57 -12.79
CA HIS A 663 -36.04 -9.77 -13.83
C HIS A 663 -34.92 -10.55 -14.53
N CYS A 664 -34.18 -11.38 -13.80
CA CYS A 664 -33.14 -12.25 -14.35
C CYS A 664 -33.75 -13.40 -15.18
N THR A 665 -34.81 -14.00 -14.68
CA THR A 665 -35.53 -15.09 -15.36
C THR A 665 -36.22 -14.63 -16.67
N ASN A 666 -36.69 -13.38 -16.72
CA ASN A 666 -37.25 -12.77 -17.93
C ASN A 666 -36.20 -12.35 -18.95
N ALA A 667 -35.00 -11.97 -18.48
CA ALA A 667 -33.85 -11.69 -19.34
C ALA A 667 -33.33 -12.97 -20.00
N GLU A 668 -33.21 -14.06 -19.24
CA GLU A 668 -32.82 -15.38 -19.78
C GLU A 668 -33.83 -15.94 -20.81
N LYS A 669 -35.14 -15.75 -20.58
CA LYS A 669 -36.19 -16.14 -21.55
C LYS A 669 -36.20 -15.31 -22.83
N LYS A 670 -35.78 -14.03 -22.78
CA LYS A 670 -35.63 -13.16 -23.96
C LYS A 670 -34.37 -13.45 -24.76
N PHE A 671 -33.31 -13.92 -24.15
CA PHE A 671 -32.04 -14.24 -24.81
C PHE A 671 -32.00 -15.63 -25.41
N GLY A 672 -32.92 -16.53 -25.03
CA GLY A 672 -33.00 -17.90 -25.54
C GLY A 672 -33.70 -18.06 -26.88
N MET A 673 -34.19 -17.00 -27.51
CA MET A 673 -34.92 -17.05 -28.79
C MET A 673 -34.29 -16.17 -29.90
N GLU A 674 -33.04 -16.39 -30.22
CA GLU A 674 -32.48 -15.96 -31.50
C GLU A 674 -31.93 -17.18 -32.24
N THR A 675 -32.76 -17.65 -33.18
CA THR A 675 -32.45 -18.65 -34.15
C THR A 675 -31.23 -18.31 -35.00
N ASP A 676 -30.45 -19.33 -35.29
CA ASP A 676 -29.38 -19.32 -36.29
C ASP A 676 -29.83 -18.69 -37.61
N ILE A 677 -29.40 -17.49 -37.88
CA ILE A 677 -29.44 -16.91 -39.21
C ILE A 677 -28.06 -17.16 -39.82
N SER A 678 -28.02 -18.16 -40.72
CA SER A 678 -26.87 -18.35 -41.60
C SER A 678 -26.78 -17.19 -42.58
N VAL A 679 -25.88 -16.30 -42.33
CA VAL A 679 -25.56 -15.18 -43.23
C VAL A 679 -24.59 -15.65 -44.29
N LYS A 680 -25.01 -15.70 -45.53
CA LYS A 680 -24.15 -15.83 -46.69
C LYS A 680 -23.19 -14.64 -46.72
N VAL A 681 -21.90 -14.93 -46.76
CA VAL A 681 -20.84 -13.93 -46.94
C VAL A 681 -20.96 -13.37 -48.35
N LEU A 682 -21.37 -12.11 -48.46
CA LEU A 682 -21.10 -11.29 -49.63
C LEU A 682 -19.85 -10.47 -49.36
N THR A 683 -18.79 -10.81 -50.02
CA THR A 683 -17.54 -10.03 -50.05
C THR A 683 -17.83 -8.74 -50.85
N THR A 684 -17.94 -7.61 -50.16
CA THR A 684 -17.80 -6.29 -50.76
C THR A 684 -16.57 -5.62 -50.12
N GLU A 685 -15.71 -5.14 -51.00
CA GLU A 685 -14.46 -4.46 -50.60
C GLU A 685 -14.76 -3.24 -49.74
N ASP A 686 -13.95 -3.04 -48.68
CA ASP A 686 -14.07 -1.90 -47.77
C ASP A 686 -13.65 -0.62 -48.48
N ALA A 687 -14.54 0.35 -48.54
CA ALA A 687 -14.33 1.64 -49.22
C ALA A 687 -13.13 2.46 -48.69
N TRP A 688 -12.64 2.13 -47.50
CA TRP A 688 -11.45 2.75 -46.85
C TRP A 688 -10.28 1.76 -46.68
N SER A 689 -10.30 0.64 -47.34
CA SER A 689 -9.16 -0.26 -47.43
C SER A 689 -7.98 0.45 -48.13
N SER A 690 -6.74 0.09 -47.78
CA SER A 690 -5.56 0.68 -48.41
C SER A 690 -5.61 0.54 -49.94
N SER A 691 -6.15 -0.54 -50.48
CA SER A 691 -6.34 -0.77 -51.90
C SER A 691 -7.35 0.19 -52.52
N GLU A 692 -8.50 0.43 -51.89
CA GLU A 692 -9.52 1.35 -52.38
C GLU A 692 -9.08 2.82 -52.28
N VAL A 693 -8.37 3.19 -51.20
CA VAL A 693 -7.81 4.55 -51.06
C VAL A 693 -6.72 4.79 -52.08
N GLN A 694 -5.82 3.83 -52.31
CA GLN A 694 -4.80 3.91 -53.35
C GLN A 694 -5.41 4.08 -54.73
N LYS A 695 -6.45 3.27 -55.03
CA LYS A 695 -7.19 3.36 -56.28
C LYS A 695 -7.82 4.75 -56.47
N ALA A 696 -8.49 5.28 -55.44
CA ALA A 696 -9.05 6.60 -55.46
C ALA A 696 -7.98 7.71 -55.60
N GLN A 697 -6.78 7.54 -55.03
CA GLN A 697 -5.65 8.45 -55.21
C GLN A 697 -5.08 8.38 -56.64
N LEU A 698 -5.07 7.21 -57.26
CA LEU A 698 -4.65 7.03 -58.66
C LEU A 698 -5.71 7.56 -59.66
N GLU A 699 -6.97 7.61 -59.27
CA GLU A 699 -8.03 8.21 -60.09
C GLU A 699 -8.06 9.76 -59.97
N ASP A 700 -7.44 10.33 -58.93
CA ASP A 700 -7.41 11.77 -58.71
C ASP A 700 -6.35 12.45 -59.61
N PRO A 701 -6.74 13.33 -60.54
CA PRO A 701 -5.80 13.93 -61.48
C PRO A 701 -4.69 14.78 -60.84
N ALA A 702 -4.93 15.27 -59.59
CA ALA A 702 -3.94 16.10 -58.90
C ALA A 702 -2.94 15.29 -58.08
N ILE A 703 -3.37 14.10 -57.61
CA ILE A 703 -2.56 13.20 -56.73
C ILE A 703 -1.83 12.17 -57.59
N LYS A 704 -2.46 11.64 -58.62
CA LYS A 704 -1.93 10.56 -59.48
C LYS A 704 -0.46 10.80 -59.92
N PRO A 705 -0.09 11.96 -60.52
CA PRO A 705 1.27 12.15 -60.98
C PRO A 705 2.34 12.07 -59.86
N ILE A 706 1.96 12.47 -58.63
CA ILE A 706 2.83 12.41 -57.45
C ILE A 706 2.94 10.99 -56.93
N LEU A 707 1.81 10.28 -56.85
CA LEU A 707 1.73 8.92 -56.35
C LEU A 707 2.51 7.94 -57.25
N GLU A 708 2.30 8.01 -58.59
CA GLU A 708 3.00 7.17 -59.57
C GLU A 708 4.50 7.39 -59.50
N ARG A 709 4.98 8.63 -59.34
CA ARG A 709 6.40 8.91 -59.21
C ARG A 709 6.99 8.44 -57.90
N LYS A 710 6.27 8.58 -56.78
CA LYS A 710 6.65 8.04 -55.46
C LYS A 710 6.67 6.51 -55.42
N LEU A 711 5.84 5.85 -56.21
CA LEU A 711 5.87 4.39 -56.38
C LEU A 711 7.08 3.90 -57.16
N ASN A 712 7.57 4.71 -58.12
CA ASN A 712 8.65 4.33 -59.03
C ASN A 712 10.04 4.82 -58.60
N SER A 713 10.13 5.91 -57.81
CA SER A 713 11.38 6.49 -57.35
C SER A 713 11.18 7.29 -56.06
N GLU A 714 12.22 7.28 -55.20
CA GLU A 714 12.25 8.15 -54.03
C GLU A 714 12.71 9.58 -54.38
N ASP A 715 13.37 9.75 -55.50
CA ASP A 715 13.94 11.04 -55.94
C ASP A 715 12.84 12.01 -56.35
N ARG A 716 13.08 13.28 -55.98
CA ARG A 716 12.14 14.38 -56.31
C ARG A 716 12.25 14.71 -57.81
N PRO A 717 11.10 14.70 -58.55
CA PRO A 717 11.12 15.06 -59.95
C PRO A 717 11.57 16.52 -60.18
N SER A 718 12.23 16.78 -61.26
CA SER A 718 12.66 18.13 -61.62
C SER A 718 11.45 19.06 -61.87
N TRP A 719 11.66 20.35 -61.73
CA TRP A 719 10.62 21.35 -62.03
C TRP A 719 10.11 21.25 -63.48
N GLN A 720 10.96 20.95 -64.40
CA GLN A 720 10.61 20.81 -65.81
C GLN A 720 9.61 19.70 -66.07
N GLU A 721 9.70 18.59 -65.33
CA GLU A 721 8.78 17.49 -65.40
C GLU A 721 7.41 17.75 -64.77
N ILE A 722 7.35 18.67 -63.82
CA ILE A 722 6.14 19.02 -63.08
C ILE A 722 5.50 20.31 -63.64
N ALA A 723 6.26 21.07 -64.45
CA ALA A 723 5.75 22.35 -64.99
C ALA A 723 4.46 22.24 -65.84
N PRO A 724 4.19 21.14 -66.60
CA PRO A 724 2.94 20.96 -67.33
C PRO A 724 1.77 20.61 -66.40
N GLU A 725 2.00 20.13 -65.16
CA GLU A 725 0.96 19.58 -64.27
C GLU A 725 0.07 20.69 -63.66
N SER A 726 -1.02 20.24 -63.08
CA SER A 726 -2.01 21.07 -62.46
C SER A 726 -1.45 21.91 -61.26
N PRO A 727 -2.03 23.11 -60.95
CA PRO A 727 -1.58 23.86 -59.78
C PRO A 727 -1.71 23.12 -58.47
N ALA A 728 -2.63 22.15 -58.36
CA ALA A 728 -2.79 21.29 -57.18
C ALA A 728 -1.60 20.27 -57.10
N THR A 729 -1.26 19.62 -58.23
CA THR A 729 -0.10 18.73 -58.34
C THR A 729 1.20 19.44 -57.95
N LYS A 730 1.41 20.67 -58.41
CA LYS A 730 2.58 21.50 -58.08
C LYS A 730 2.68 21.79 -56.57
N ARG A 731 1.51 21.96 -55.89
CA ARG A 731 1.53 22.12 -54.43
C ARG A 731 1.88 20.84 -53.69
N TYR A 732 1.43 19.69 -54.18
CA TYR A 732 1.89 18.37 -53.60
C TYR A 732 3.36 18.14 -53.89
N TRP A 733 3.87 18.48 -55.08
CA TRP A 733 5.26 18.44 -55.42
C TRP A 733 6.12 19.31 -54.48
N ALA A 734 5.66 20.49 -54.11
CA ALA A 734 6.34 21.35 -53.13
C ALA A 734 6.47 20.70 -51.73
N LEU A 735 5.63 19.73 -51.41
CA LEU A 735 5.61 18.98 -50.16
C LEU A 735 6.35 17.64 -50.28
N TRP A 736 7.09 17.38 -51.40
CA TRP A 736 7.65 16.04 -51.71
C TRP A 736 8.37 15.38 -50.54
N ASP A 737 9.24 16.10 -49.84
CA ASP A 737 10.03 15.60 -48.72
C ASP A 737 9.21 15.16 -47.51
N SER A 738 8.01 15.73 -47.35
CA SER A 738 7.03 15.36 -46.31
C SER A 738 6.06 14.29 -46.77
N LEU A 739 6.06 13.88 -48.03
CA LEU A 739 5.18 12.84 -48.58
C LEU A 739 5.87 11.47 -48.54
N HIS A 740 5.17 10.50 -47.99
CA HIS A 740 5.64 9.12 -47.82
C HIS A 740 4.55 8.11 -48.21
N LEU A 741 5.00 6.94 -48.66
CA LEU A 741 4.11 5.82 -48.94
C LEU A 741 3.99 4.91 -47.72
N LYS A 742 2.76 4.50 -47.40
CA LYS A 742 2.42 3.44 -46.45
C LYS A 742 1.42 2.51 -47.11
N ASP A 743 1.76 1.25 -47.27
CA ASP A 743 0.93 0.24 -47.96
C ASP A 743 0.39 0.70 -49.32
N GLY A 744 1.26 1.38 -50.10
CA GLY A 744 0.94 1.93 -51.41
C GLY A 744 0.08 3.21 -51.40
N VAL A 745 -0.33 3.72 -50.26
CA VAL A 745 -1.13 4.93 -50.06
C VAL A 745 -0.26 6.12 -49.71
N LEU A 746 -0.53 7.28 -50.28
CA LEU A 746 0.22 8.50 -50.06
C LEU A 746 -0.23 9.24 -48.80
N TYR A 747 0.73 9.49 -47.91
CA TYR A 747 0.56 10.24 -46.66
C TYR A 747 1.52 11.42 -46.59
N ARG A 748 1.17 12.43 -45.82
CA ARG A 748 2.04 13.53 -45.44
C ARG A 748 2.46 13.37 -43.97
N LYS A 749 3.77 13.40 -43.72
CA LYS A 749 4.35 13.56 -42.38
C LYS A 749 4.37 15.06 -42.06
N TRP A 750 3.54 15.49 -41.11
CA TRP A 750 3.55 16.85 -40.61
C TRP A 750 4.25 16.89 -39.26
N GLU A 751 5.19 17.82 -39.11
CA GLU A 751 5.91 18.05 -37.86
C GLU A 751 5.63 19.48 -37.41
N SER A 752 5.51 19.69 -36.08
CA SER A 752 5.40 21.03 -35.52
C SER A 752 6.70 21.78 -35.60
N ASP A 753 6.69 23.11 -35.68
CA ASP A 753 7.89 23.96 -35.85
C ASP A 753 8.90 23.78 -34.72
N ASP A 754 8.48 23.29 -33.54
CA ASP A 754 9.32 22.98 -32.37
C ASP A 754 9.78 21.50 -32.30
N GLY A 755 9.42 20.69 -33.30
CA GLY A 755 9.74 19.25 -33.34
C GLY A 755 9.06 18.39 -32.27
N SER A 756 8.21 18.95 -31.43
CA SER A 756 7.57 18.27 -30.30
C SER A 756 6.45 17.31 -30.68
N SER A 757 5.85 17.49 -31.87
CA SER A 757 4.76 16.65 -32.34
C SER A 757 4.91 16.28 -33.83
N CYS A 758 4.69 15.00 -34.14
CA CYS A 758 4.67 14.47 -35.50
C CYS A 758 3.32 13.80 -35.76
N ARG A 759 2.69 14.07 -36.92
CA ARG A 759 1.40 13.51 -37.33
C ARG A 759 1.44 13.02 -38.76
N TRP A 760 0.77 11.90 -39.00
CA TRP A 760 0.55 11.36 -40.32
C TRP A 760 -0.82 11.77 -40.85
N GLN A 761 -0.83 12.47 -41.96
CA GLN A 761 -2.05 12.93 -42.62
C GLN A 761 -2.22 12.17 -43.93
N LEU A 762 -3.37 11.50 -44.10
CA LEU A 762 -3.71 10.87 -45.37
C LEU A 762 -3.91 11.97 -46.44
N ILE A 763 -3.26 11.85 -47.59
CA ILE A 763 -3.54 12.69 -48.74
C ILE A 763 -4.89 12.25 -49.31
N LEU A 764 -5.90 13.08 -49.06
CA LEU A 764 -7.27 12.70 -49.35
C LEU A 764 -7.61 12.99 -50.81
N PRO A 765 -8.08 12.01 -51.60
CA PRO A 765 -8.52 12.22 -52.99
C PRO A 765 -9.81 13.03 -53.01
N LYS A 766 -10.00 13.81 -54.09
CA LYS A 766 -11.11 14.73 -54.26
C LYS A 766 -12.48 14.05 -54.15
N SER A 767 -12.60 12.80 -54.58
CA SER A 767 -13.83 11.98 -54.49
C SER A 767 -14.28 11.76 -53.04
N ARG A 768 -13.35 11.75 -52.08
CA ARG A 768 -13.62 11.50 -50.66
C ARG A 768 -13.74 12.72 -49.77
N ILE A 769 -13.44 13.93 -50.30
CA ILE A 769 -13.44 15.21 -49.52
C ILE A 769 -14.80 15.47 -48.89
N GLN A 770 -15.89 15.30 -49.69
CA GLN A 770 -17.25 15.59 -49.21
C GLN A 770 -17.70 14.63 -48.11
N GLU A 771 -17.26 13.39 -48.17
CA GLU A 771 -17.53 12.35 -47.15
C GLU A 771 -16.88 12.75 -45.84
N VAL A 772 -15.56 13.04 -45.84
CA VAL A 772 -14.81 13.46 -44.66
C VAL A 772 -15.34 14.74 -44.04
N LEU A 773 -15.69 15.74 -44.88
CA LEU A 773 -16.29 16.99 -44.40
C LEU A 773 -17.69 16.76 -43.77
N ARG A 774 -18.48 15.83 -44.30
CA ARG A 774 -19.79 15.44 -43.74
C ARG A 774 -19.59 14.77 -42.37
N GLU A 775 -18.68 13.83 -42.28
CA GLU A 775 -18.37 13.17 -41.01
C GLU A 775 -17.82 14.11 -39.94
N THR A 776 -16.95 15.04 -40.33
CA THR A 776 -16.29 15.93 -39.36
C THR A 776 -17.23 17.07 -38.91
N HIS A 777 -18.18 17.49 -39.73
CA HIS A 777 -19.07 18.63 -39.45
C HIS A 777 -20.52 18.22 -39.12
N ASP A 778 -21.14 17.33 -39.93
CA ASP A 778 -22.59 17.07 -39.89
C ASP A 778 -22.96 15.83 -39.07
N SER A 779 -21.99 14.96 -38.69
CA SER A 779 -22.32 13.78 -37.92
C SER A 779 -22.74 14.12 -36.48
N ALA A 780 -23.55 13.28 -35.86
CA ALA A 780 -23.98 13.42 -34.45
C ALA A 780 -22.81 13.54 -33.46
N SER A 781 -21.61 13.09 -33.84
CA SER A 781 -20.36 13.28 -33.10
C SER A 781 -19.58 14.53 -33.51
N GLY A 782 -19.90 15.14 -34.66
CA GLY A 782 -19.30 16.37 -35.16
C GLY A 782 -19.77 17.63 -34.41
N GLY A 783 -21.01 17.59 -33.84
CA GLY A 783 -21.53 18.62 -32.94
C GLY A 783 -21.65 20.00 -33.54
N HIS A 784 -21.81 20.14 -34.87
CA HIS A 784 -21.86 21.40 -35.62
C HIS A 784 -20.75 22.39 -35.19
N PHE A 785 -19.52 21.94 -35.13
CA PHE A 785 -18.38 22.77 -34.72
C PHE A 785 -18.13 23.91 -35.68
N GLY A 786 -17.75 25.09 -35.16
CA GLY A 786 -17.31 26.21 -35.95
C GLY A 786 -16.11 25.89 -36.84
N VAL A 787 -15.92 26.71 -37.92
CA VAL A 787 -14.88 26.52 -38.95
C VAL A 787 -13.51 26.12 -38.38
N MET A 788 -13.03 26.81 -37.34
CA MET A 788 -11.72 26.58 -36.78
C MET A 788 -11.59 25.19 -36.13
N LYS A 789 -12.62 24.73 -35.43
CA LYS A 789 -12.59 23.42 -34.75
C LYS A 789 -12.75 22.27 -35.74
N THR A 790 -13.57 22.45 -36.79
CA THR A 790 -13.68 21.49 -37.90
C THR A 790 -12.36 21.38 -38.65
N LEU A 791 -11.69 22.51 -38.93
CA LEU A 791 -10.41 22.60 -39.59
C LEU A 791 -9.32 21.90 -38.77
N SER A 792 -9.29 22.14 -37.45
CA SER A 792 -8.33 21.48 -36.54
C SER A 792 -8.49 19.97 -36.56
N LYS A 793 -9.74 19.46 -36.40
CA LYS A 793 -10.02 18.01 -36.39
C LYS A 793 -9.70 17.34 -37.72
N THR A 794 -10.00 18.02 -38.84
CA THR A 794 -9.70 17.47 -40.16
C THR A 794 -8.18 17.37 -40.38
N ARG A 795 -7.43 18.41 -39.97
CA ARG A 795 -5.97 18.48 -40.07
C ARG A 795 -5.26 17.43 -39.20
N GLU A 796 -5.89 16.87 -38.20
CA GLU A 796 -5.27 15.80 -37.39
C GLU A 796 -5.00 14.53 -38.19
N ARG A 797 -5.79 14.26 -39.27
CA ARG A 797 -5.77 12.97 -39.97
C ARG A 797 -5.65 13.09 -41.48
N PHE A 798 -6.11 14.22 -42.08
CA PHE A 798 -6.25 14.39 -43.51
C PHE A 798 -5.56 15.64 -44.01
N TYR A 799 -5.07 15.59 -45.21
CA TYR A 799 -4.57 16.75 -45.93
C TYR A 799 -5.01 16.70 -47.40
N TRP A 800 -5.47 17.82 -47.95
CA TRP A 800 -5.69 18.01 -49.38
C TRP A 800 -5.49 19.48 -49.75
N ASP A 801 -5.30 19.74 -51.06
CA ASP A 801 -5.15 21.09 -51.56
C ASP A 801 -6.40 21.90 -51.29
N ARG A 802 -6.24 23.14 -50.73
CA ARG A 802 -7.31 24.07 -50.34
C ARG A 802 -8.23 23.57 -49.22
N LEU A 803 -7.78 22.67 -48.39
CA LEU A 803 -8.53 22.10 -47.23
C LEU A 803 -9.26 23.21 -46.45
N ARG A 804 -8.61 24.34 -46.14
CA ARG A 804 -9.23 25.47 -45.43
C ARG A 804 -10.40 26.08 -46.19
N ALA A 805 -10.23 26.32 -47.46
CA ALA A 805 -11.27 26.93 -48.32
C ALA A 805 -12.49 26.01 -48.46
N ASP A 806 -12.29 24.68 -48.54
CA ASP A 806 -13.39 23.71 -48.64
C ASP A 806 -14.14 23.57 -47.32
N VAL A 807 -13.47 23.66 -46.18
CA VAL A 807 -14.13 23.71 -44.87
C VAL A 807 -14.93 25.00 -44.71
N GLU A 808 -14.37 26.14 -45.07
CA GLU A 808 -15.07 27.44 -45.05
C GLU A 808 -16.29 27.45 -45.97
N LYS A 809 -16.16 26.94 -47.21
CA LYS A 809 -17.24 26.86 -48.19
C LYS A 809 -18.40 25.97 -47.72
N ARG A 810 -18.10 24.88 -47.02
CA ARG A 810 -19.14 24.01 -46.43
C ARG A 810 -19.94 24.72 -45.35
N TRP A 811 -19.28 25.58 -44.56
CA TRP A 811 -19.90 26.32 -43.47
C TRP A 811 -20.82 27.48 -43.97
N TRP A 812 -20.51 28.10 -45.13
CA TRP A 812 -21.25 29.26 -45.68
C TRP A 812 -22.39 28.88 -46.63
N ASN A 813 -22.81 27.62 -46.71
CA ASN A 813 -23.88 27.20 -47.61
C ASN A 813 -25.25 27.21 -46.89
N PRO A 814 -26.11 28.29 -47.06
CA PRO A 814 -27.32 28.52 -46.25
C PRO A 814 -28.53 27.62 -46.62
N LYS A 815 -28.36 26.56 -47.43
CA LYS A 815 -29.52 25.78 -47.94
C LYS A 815 -29.90 24.56 -47.12
N ARG A 816 -29.67 24.52 -45.77
CA ARG A 816 -30.14 23.42 -44.91
C ARG A 816 -30.70 23.84 -43.55
N THR A 817 -31.32 25.02 -43.45
CA THR A 817 -32.12 25.45 -42.29
C THR A 817 -33.62 25.47 -42.53
N GLN A 818 -34.11 24.73 -43.51
CA GLN A 818 -35.57 24.53 -43.70
C GLN A 818 -35.82 23.04 -43.89
N ASN A 819 -35.95 22.33 -42.79
CA ASN A 819 -36.75 21.13 -42.55
C ASN A 819 -36.52 20.68 -41.13
N LYS A 820 -37.16 21.34 -40.21
CA LYS A 820 -37.60 20.85 -38.91
C LYS A 820 -39.03 21.34 -38.77
N ASP A 821 -39.94 20.50 -39.15
CA ASP A 821 -41.25 20.37 -38.52
C ASP A 821 -41.34 18.97 -37.93
#